data_de13dea865b99c3f7ac7082c3b7b4a9e
#
_entry.id   de13dea865b99c3f7ac7082c3b7b4a9e
#
_cell.length_a   1.000
_cell.length_b   1.000
_cell.length_c   1.000
_cell.angle_alpha   90.00
_cell.angle_beta   90.00
_cell.angle_gamma   90.00
#
_symmetry.space_group_name_H-M   'P 1'
#
loop_
_entity.id
_entity.type
_entity.pdbx_description
1 polymer ?
#
loop_
_entity_poly.entity_id
_entity_poly.type
_entity_poly.pdbx_seq_one_letter_code
_entity_poly.pdbx_strand_id
1 'polypeptide(L)'
;MNPFSKMIAAALALSEKAVENTLELLEEGCTIPFISRYRKEKTGNMDEVKIEAVAQANEKYKEMAKRKETILKTIGDQGKLSAELQQRIDNCWDATELEDIYLPFKPKRRTRAQVAREQGLEPLAQLLLLQRERNPEQAARKFVGDKVSDVEAALQGAKDIIAETVSENEQSRNQIRGEFRRGAIITSKVVAKKKDEEDAQRFSDYFDFSEPLKRCSSHRLLAMRRGEAAGFLRVSISADDEACTTKLKRHYVHGFGECQTLVGEAVDDAFKRLLKPSIETEFAAQSKQKADEEAIVVFAENLRQLLLAAPLGQKRVMAVDPGFANGCKTACLDAQGNLVHHEIVYPHPPRSKRMEATAAMKRMVRQYQVEAMAVGNGTASRETSEWLNEIDFEHPVDVYVVSEDGASIYSASKIAREEFPDEDVTVRGAVSIGRRLMDPLAELVKIDPKSIGVGQYQHDVDQSQLKKSLDSVVMSCVNSVGVNLNTASQHLLTYVSGLGPTLAKNIVEYRRENGAFSSRSQLKKVPRLGPSAYEQCAGFLRIPGARNPLDNSAVHPERYSLVETMAKDQGVTVKQLVEDKALQKKIDIRKYVSGEVGMPTLTDIMAELDKPGLDPRGEVEKFEFDASIKAIEDLQVGMVVPGIVTNITKFGAFVDIGVHNDGLVHVSQMANRYVSDPSEVVKLHEHVMVRVTEVDLKRKRIALSMKQL
;
A
#
# COMPACT_ATOMS: atom_id res chain seq x y z
N MET A 1 14.25 -4.93 -27.91
CA MET A 1 14.15 -3.52 -27.44
C MET A 1 12.70 -3.24 -27.13
N ASN A 2 12.40 -2.92 -25.87
CA ASN A 2 11.02 -2.61 -25.44
C ASN A 2 10.61 -1.26 -26.04
N PRO A 3 9.46 -1.14 -26.73
CA PRO A 3 9.06 0.09 -27.42
C PRO A 3 8.81 1.27 -26.46
N PHE A 4 8.67 1.02 -25.18
CA PHE A 4 8.36 2.05 -24.16
C PHE A 4 9.58 2.53 -23.39
N SER A 5 10.77 1.92 -23.56
CA SER A 5 11.98 2.22 -22.77
C SER A 5 12.30 3.72 -22.73
N LYS A 6 12.26 4.39 -23.88
CA LYS A 6 12.56 5.82 -24.01
C LYS A 6 11.53 6.68 -23.25
N MET A 7 10.26 6.33 -23.36
CA MET A 7 9.15 7.06 -22.68
C MET A 7 9.24 6.90 -21.18
N ILE A 8 9.50 5.67 -20.70
CA ILE A 8 9.66 5.34 -19.28
C ILE A 8 10.87 6.08 -18.72
N ALA A 9 12.00 6.07 -19.45
CA ALA A 9 13.21 6.78 -19.06
C ALA A 9 12.98 8.28 -18.89
N ALA A 10 12.27 8.90 -19.84
CA ALA A 10 11.92 10.32 -19.76
C ALA A 10 10.95 10.62 -18.60
N ALA A 11 9.93 9.78 -18.40
CA ALA A 11 8.93 9.96 -17.34
C ALA A 11 9.51 9.83 -15.92
N LEU A 12 10.50 8.94 -15.74
CA LEU A 12 11.11 8.66 -14.44
C LEU A 12 12.49 9.35 -14.25
N ALA A 13 12.93 10.14 -15.20
CA ALA A 13 14.26 10.78 -15.22
C ALA A 13 15.41 9.78 -15.02
N LEU A 14 15.32 8.62 -15.71
CA LEU A 14 16.31 7.54 -15.67
C LEU A 14 17.07 7.43 -17.00
N SER A 15 18.19 6.70 -16.99
CA SER A 15 18.92 6.36 -18.21
C SER A 15 18.12 5.36 -19.06
N GLU A 16 17.97 5.64 -20.36
CA GLU A 16 17.25 4.76 -21.30
C GLU A 16 17.87 3.35 -21.33
N LYS A 17 19.21 3.25 -21.32
CA LYS A 17 19.92 1.98 -21.26
C LYS A 17 19.63 1.18 -19.99
N ALA A 18 19.59 1.85 -18.85
CA ALA A 18 19.28 1.21 -17.56
C ALA A 18 17.83 0.72 -17.50
N VAL A 19 16.88 1.50 -18.04
CA VAL A 19 15.48 1.09 -18.15
C VAL A 19 15.34 -0.10 -19.09
N GLU A 20 15.98 -0.08 -20.26
CA GLU A 20 15.94 -1.20 -21.22
C GLU A 20 16.47 -2.50 -20.58
N ASN A 21 17.66 -2.46 -19.98
CA ASN A 21 18.22 -3.62 -19.29
C ASN A 21 17.31 -4.13 -18.16
N THR A 22 16.67 -3.22 -17.42
CA THR A 22 15.74 -3.58 -16.34
C THR A 22 14.50 -4.31 -16.90
N LEU A 23 13.94 -3.82 -17.99
CA LEU A 23 12.80 -4.45 -18.66
C LEU A 23 13.16 -5.82 -19.23
N GLU A 24 14.35 -5.99 -19.80
CA GLU A 24 14.85 -7.29 -20.26
C GLU A 24 14.95 -8.28 -19.09
N LEU A 25 15.55 -7.90 -17.98
CA LEU A 25 15.64 -8.75 -16.78
C LEU A 25 14.25 -9.15 -16.24
N LEU A 26 13.28 -8.22 -16.24
CA LEU A 26 11.91 -8.51 -15.82
C LEU A 26 11.21 -9.46 -16.80
N GLU A 27 11.43 -9.33 -18.11
CA GLU A 27 10.91 -10.24 -19.14
C GLU A 27 11.53 -11.64 -19.10
N GLU A 28 12.81 -11.74 -18.66
CA GLU A 28 13.49 -13.00 -18.35
C GLU A 28 12.93 -13.68 -17.07
N GLY A 29 12.01 -13.01 -16.35
CA GLY A 29 11.39 -13.50 -15.13
C GLY A 29 12.21 -13.25 -13.86
N CYS A 30 13.19 -12.35 -13.90
CA CYS A 30 13.92 -11.93 -12.72
C CYS A 30 13.00 -11.10 -11.79
N THR A 31 13.08 -11.36 -10.49
CA THR A 31 12.33 -10.63 -9.48
C THR A 31 12.99 -9.30 -9.11
N ILE A 32 12.20 -8.33 -8.64
CA ILE A 32 12.68 -7.01 -8.26
C ILE A 32 13.81 -7.07 -7.21
N PRO A 33 13.69 -7.84 -6.10
CA PRO A 33 14.76 -7.98 -5.12
C PRO A 33 16.07 -8.56 -5.71
N PHE A 34 15.95 -9.52 -6.61
CA PHE A 34 17.12 -10.08 -7.28
C PHE A 34 17.83 -9.05 -8.19
N ILE A 35 17.05 -8.31 -8.98
CA ILE A 35 17.60 -7.27 -9.88
C ILE A 35 18.29 -6.18 -9.06
N SER A 36 17.64 -5.65 -8.03
CA SER A 36 18.16 -4.55 -7.21
C SER A 36 19.44 -4.92 -6.47
N ARG A 37 19.57 -6.18 -6.04
CA ARG A 37 20.71 -6.63 -5.26
C ARG A 37 21.88 -7.19 -6.11
N TYR A 38 21.56 -7.98 -7.14
CA TYR A 38 22.57 -8.76 -7.86
C TYR A 38 22.79 -8.35 -9.33
N ARG A 39 22.06 -7.34 -9.83
CA ARG A 39 22.18 -6.85 -11.22
C ARG A 39 22.38 -5.32 -11.28
N LYS A 40 23.03 -4.76 -10.25
CA LYS A 40 23.22 -3.30 -10.06
C LYS A 40 23.92 -2.64 -11.24
N GLU A 41 24.95 -3.27 -11.80
CA GLU A 41 25.70 -2.74 -12.91
C GLU A 41 24.85 -2.64 -14.19
N LYS A 42 23.98 -3.62 -14.44
CA LYS A 42 23.07 -3.60 -15.60
C LYS A 42 22.03 -2.52 -15.50
N THR A 43 21.54 -2.25 -14.29
CA THR A 43 20.42 -1.32 -14.02
C THR A 43 20.89 0.09 -13.64
N GLY A 44 22.21 0.36 -13.64
CA GLY A 44 22.74 1.65 -13.20
C GLY A 44 22.51 1.91 -11.71
N ASN A 45 22.58 0.87 -10.89
CA ASN A 45 22.41 0.90 -9.43
C ASN A 45 21.02 1.39 -8.98
N MET A 46 19.97 1.03 -9.73
CA MET A 46 18.59 1.29 -9.29
C MET A 46 18.23 0.47 -8.05
N ASP A 47 17.58 1.12 -7.11
CA ASP A 47 16.96 0.48 -5.94
C ASP A 47 15.64 -0.21 -6.32
N GLU A 48 15.05 -0.96 -5.37
CA GLU A 48 13.78 -1.66 -5.57
C GLU A 48 12.65 -0.73 -5.98
N VAL A 49 12.60 0.48 -5.39
CA VAL A 49 11.54 1.46 -5.67
C VAL A 49 11.58 1.93 -7.12
N LYS A 50 12.78 2.22 -7.64
CA LYS A 50 12.94 2.63 -9.04
C LYS A 50 12.65 1.49 -10.01
N ILE A 51 13.09 0.27 -9.70
CA ILE A 51 12.81 -0.91 -10.53
C ILE A 51 11.30 -1.20 -10.57
N GLU A 52 10.61 -1.10 -9.43
CA GLU A 52 9.17 -1.23 -9.34
C GLU A 52 8.44 -0.14 -10.15
N ALA A 53 8.90 1.11 -10.05
CA ALA A 53 8.36 2.22 -10.85
C ALA A 53 8.52 1.98 -12.36
N VAL A 54 9.66 1.42 -12.80
CA VAL A 54 9.88 1.02 -14.20
C VAL A 54 8.89 -0.08 -14.63
N ALA A 55 8.70 -1.11 -13.78
CA ALA A 55 7.76 -2.19 -14.05
C ALA A 55 6.31 -1.68 -14.15
N GLN A 56 5.88 -0.84 -13.22
CA GLN A 56 4.54 -0.25 -13.21
C GLN A 56 4.30 0.67 -14.43
N ALA A 57 5.28 1.49 -14.77
CA ALA A 57 5.20 2.35 -15.95
C ALA A 57 5.09 1.51 -17.23
N ASN A 58 5.83 0.41 -17.36
CA ASN A 58 5.75 -0.50 -18.49
C ASN A 58 4.36 -1.13 -18.64
N GLU A 59 3.77 -1.62 -17.56
CA GLU A 59 2.41 -2.17 -17.57
C GLU A 59 1.38 -1.09 -17.96
N LYS A 60 1.50 0.12 -17.44
CA LYS A 60 0.63 1.25 -17.82
C LYS A 60 0.69 1.54 -19.33
N TYR A 61 1.89 1.58 -19.92
CA TYR A 61 2.04 1.79 -21.37
C TYR A 61 1.53 0.61 -22.18
N LYS A 62 1.70 -0.63 -21.74
CA LYS A 62 1.12 -1.82 -22.37
C LYS A 62 -0.41 -1.77 -22.37
N GLU A 63 -1.03 -1.43 -21.23
CA GLU A 63 -2.48 -1.27 -21.14
C GLU A 63 -2.99 -0.17 -22.05
N MET A 64 -2.28 0.96 -22.13
CA MET A 64 -2.63 2.05 -23.03
C MET A 64 -2.49 1.65 -24.51
N ALA A 65 -1.44 0.93 -24.87
CA ALA A 65 -1.28 0.40 -26.24
C ALA A 65 -2.45 -0.54 -26.61
N LYS A 66 -2.82 -1.46 -25.74
CA LYS A 66 -3.98 -2.33 -25.92
C LYS A 66 -5.30 -1.53 -26.04
N ARG A 67 -5.43 -0.46 -25.26
CA ARG A 67 -6.58 0.44 -25.35
C ARG A 67 -6.65 1.14 -26.71
N LYS A 68 -5.51 1.65 -27.20
CA LYS A 68 -5.41 2.24 -28.56
C LYS A 68 -5.84 1.28 -29.66
N GLU A 69 -5.36 0.03 -29.63
CA GLU A 69 -5.77 -1.01 -30.58
C GLU A 69 -7.29 -1.21 -30.59
N THR A 70 -7.90 -1.27 -29.41
CA THR A 70 -9.35 -1.40 -29.26
C THR A 70 -10.09 -0.20 -29.87
N ILE A 71 -9.59 1.00 -29.64
CA ILE A 71 -10.17 2.25 -30.15
C ILE A 71 -10.05 2.29 -31.70
N LEU A 72 -8.85 2.05 -32.22
CA LEU A 72 -8.60 2.04 -33.67
C LEU A 72 -9.49 1.02 -34.39
N LYS A 73 -9.62 -0.18 -33.82
CA LYS A 73 -10.53 -1.20 -34.35
C LYS A 73 -11.98 -0.71 -34.38
N THR A 74 -12.45 -0.16 -33.25
CA THR A 74 -13.85 0.30 -33.15
C THR A 74 -14.18 1.42 -34.13
N ILE A 75 -13.25 2.37 -34.33
CA ILE A 75 -13.42 3.48 -35.28
C ILE A 75 -13.30 2.96 -36.74
N GLY A 76 -12.38 2.02 -36.99
CA GLY A 76 -12.20 1.36 -38.29
C GLY A 76 -13.45 0.59 -38.70
N ASP A 77 -14.05 -0.19 -37.81
CA ASP A 77 -15.30 -0.93 -38.04
C ASP A 77 -16.48 0.00 -38.37
N GLN A 78 -16.43 1.26 -37.93
CA GLN A 78 -17.41 2.30 -38.31
C GLN A 78 -17.10 3.00 -39.65
N GLY A 79 -15.97 2.69 -40.30
CA GLY A 79 -15.54 3.35 -41.53
C GLY A 79 -15.14 4.83 -41.35
N LYS A 80 -14.84 5.27 -40.12
CA LYS A 80 -14.55 6.67 -39.80
C LYS A 80 -13.07 6.96 -39.47
N LEU A 81 -12.18 5.96 -39.62
CA LEU A 81 -10.77 6.10 -39.35
C LEU A 81 -10.04 6.79 -40.48
N SER A 82 -9.70 8.07 -40.31
CA SER A 82 -8.82 8.80 -41.23
C SER A 82 -7.35 8.61 -40.85
N ALA A 83 -6.44 8.84 -41.79
CA ALA A 83 -5.00 8.78 -41.55
C ALA A 83 -4.53 9.78 -40.44
N GLU A 84 -5.11 10.98 -40.44
CA GLU A 84 -4.82 11.99 -39.40
C GLU A 84 -5.28 11.52 -38.01
N LEU A 85 -6.49 10.96 -37.92
CA LEU A 85 -7.04 10.46 -36.65
C LEU A 85 -6.21 9.27 -36.12
N GLN A 86 -5.81 8.36 -37.02
CA GLN A 86 -4.93 7.26 -36.66
C GLN A 86 -3.61 7.77 -36.12
N GLN A 87 -2.94 8.68 -36.81
CA GLN A 87 -1.66 9.26 -36.37
C GLN A 87 -1.80 9.99 -35.03
N ARG A 88 -2.92 10.67 -34.81
CA ARG A 88 -3.21 11.34 -33.55
C ARG A 88 -3.38 10.35 -32.40
N ILE A 89 -4.11 9.25 -32.58
CA ILE A 89 -4.28 8.18 -31.58
C ILE A 89 -2.93 7.50 -31.31
N ASP A 90 -2.15 7.18 -32.34
CA ASP A 90 -0.85 6.53 -32.20
C ASP A 90 0.13 7.36 -31.38
N ASN A 91 0.10 8.68 -31.51
CA ASN A 91 0.98 9.60 -30.79
C ASN A 91 0.46 10.01 -29.39
N CYS A 92 -0.82 9.76 -29.09
CA CYS A 92 -1.42 10.13 -27.80
C CYS A 92 -1.05 9.12 -26.70
N TRP A 93 -0.41 9.57 -25.63
CA TRP A 93 -0.05 8.76 -24.44
C TRP A 93 -0.63 9.33 -23.14
N ASP A 94 -1.61 10.21 -23.24
CA ASP A 94 -2.45 10.65 -22.14
C ASP A 94 -3.80 9.92 -22.21
N ALA A 95 -4.17 9.27 -21.11
CA ALA A 95 -5.39 8.46 -21.04
C ALA A 95 -6.67 9.31 -21.18
N THR A 96 -6.64 10.52 -20.64
CA THR A 96 -7.79 11.44 -20.69
C THR A 96 -7.98 11.98 -22.10
N GLU A 97 -6.90 12.41 -22.75
CA GLU A 97 -6.91 12.86 -24.13
C GLU A 97 -7.33 11.74 -25.09
N LEU A 98 -6.83 10.52 -24.88
CA LEU A 98 -7.20 9.35 -25.69
C LEU A 98 -8.70 9.03 -25.62
N GLU A 99 -9.29 9.09 -24.44
CA GLU A 99 -10.74 8.89 -24.26
C GLU A 99 -11.55 10.03 -24.86
N ASP A 100 -11.07 11.28 -24.81
CA ASP A 100 -11.73 12.42 -25.48
C ASP A 100 -11.71 12.29 -27.01
N ILE A 101 -10.57 11.88 -27.59
CA ILE A 101 -10.48 11.57 -29.04
C ILE A 101 -11.48 10.49 -29.43
N TYR A 102 -11.65 9.48 -28.57
CA TYR A 102 -12.55 8.36 -28.82
C TYR A 102 -14.04 8.70 -28.58
N LEU A 103 -14.34 9.68 -27.74
CA LEU A 103 -15.71 9.97 -27.27
C LEU A 103 -16.76 10.15 -28.37
N PRO A 104 -16.48 10.86 -29.50
CA PRO A 104 -17.43 10.99 -30.63
C PRO A 104 -17.75 9.66 -31.35
N PHE A 105 -16.83 8.69 -31.24
CA PHE A 105 -16.93 7.40 -31.93
C PHE A 105 -17.40 6.27 -31.02
N LYS A 106 -17.46 6.53 -29.72
CA LYS A 106 -17.85 5.52 -28.72
C LYS A 106 -19.28 5.08 -28.94
N PRO A 107 -19.58 3.78 -29.05
CA PRO A 107 -20.95 3.29 -29.14
C PRO A 107 -21.79 3.77 -27.99
N LYS A 108 -22.88 4.43 -28.26
CA LYS A 108 -23.78 5.02 -27.26
C LYS A 108 -25.17 4.35 -27.34
N ARG A 109 -25.89 4.43 -26.20
CA ARG A 109 -27.33 4.19 -26.24
C ARG A 109 -27.98 5.33 -27.03
N ARG A 110 -29.18 5.05 -27.61
CA ARG A 110 -29.94 6.04 -28.38
C ARG A 110 -30.10 7.36 -27.61
N THR A 111 -29.37 8.41 -28.07
CA THR A 111 -29.38 9.72 -27.45
C THR A 111 -30.47 10.61 -28.07
N ARG A 112 -30.84 11.73 -27.40
CA ARG A 112 -31.75 12.72 -27.98
C ARG A 112 -31.20 13.28 -29.28
N ALA A 113 -29.91 13.57 -29.35
CA ALA A 113 -29.24 14.06 -30.55
C ALA A 113 -29.26 13.01 -31.67
N GLN A 114 -29.10 11.72 -31.35
CA GLN A 114 -29.21 10.67 -32.35
C GLN A 114 -30.62 10.58 -32.91
N VAL A 115 -31.65 10.66 -32.10
CA VAL A 115 -33.04 10.72 -32.56
C VAL A 115 -33.25 11.93 -33.49
N ALA A 116 -32.74 13.08 -33.12
CA ALA A 116 -32.84 14.28 -33.96
C ALA A 116 -32.08 14.14 -35.30
N ARG A 117 -30.92 13.45 -35.33
CA ARG A 117 -30.23 13.12 -36.58
C ARG A 117 -31.03 12.16 -37.46
N GLU A 118 -31.65 11.15 -36.87
CA GLU A 118 -32.54 10.20 -37.58
C GLU A 118 -33.81 10.90 -38.14
N GLN A 119 -34.21 12.01 -37.52
CA GLN A 119 -35.25 12.90 -38.01
C GLN A 119 -34.80 13.86 -39.13
N GLY A 120 -33.48 13.90 -39.43
CA GLY A 120 -32.92 14.75 -40.48
C GLY A 120 -32.60 16.19 -40.04
N LEU A 121 -32.46 16.46 -38.72
CA LEU A 121 -32.27 17.81 -38.17
C LEU A 121 -30.79 18.26 -38.14
N GLU A 122 -29.83 17.44 -38.54
CA GLU A 122 -28.40 17.82 -38.60
C GLU A 122 -28.12 19.09 -39.42
N PRO A 123 -28.70 19.29 -40.61
CA PRO A 123 -28.49 20.53 -41.38
C PRO A 123 -29.03 21.78 -40.66
N LEU A 124 -30.14 21.66 -39.92
CA LEU A 124 -30.67 22.74 -39.10
C LEU A 124 -29.71 23.09 -37.94
N ALA A 125 -29.16 22.08 -37.27
CA ALA A 125 -28.18 22.30 -36.22
C ALA A 125 -26.93 23.01 -36.72
N GLN A 126 -26.44 22.62 -37.92
CA GLN A 126 -25.29 23.28 -38.56
C GLN A 126 -25.60 24.74 -38.92
N LEU A 127 -26.80 25.01 -39.46
CA LEU A 127 -27.25 26.35 -39.80
C LEU A 127 -27.29 27.25 -38.54
N LEU A 128 -27.84 26.75 -37.43
CA LEU A 128 -27.86 27.47 -36.15
C LEU A 128 -26.44 27.76 -35.64
N LEU A 129 -25.54 26.79 -35.73
CA LEU A 129 -24.14 26.96 -35.29
C LEU A 129 -23.39 28.01 -36.12
N LEU A 130 -23.70 28.15 -37.41
CA LEU A 130 -23.13 29.22 -38.26
C LEU A 130 -23.60 30.63 -37.85
N GLN A 131 -24.72 30.75 -37.13
CA GLN A 131 -25.28 31.98 -36.57
C GLN A 131 -25.43 33.14 -37.56
N ARG A 132 -25.68 32.78 -38.83
CA ARG A 132 -25.89 33.76 -39.93
C ARG A 132 -27.36 33.95 -40.28
N GLU A 133 -28.23 33.03 -39.84
CA GLU A 133 -29.67 33.08 -40.08
C GLU A 133 -30.32 34.12 -39.15
N ARG A 134 -31.16 34.98 -39.71
CA ARG A 134 -31.87 36.04 -38.94
C ARG A 134 -33.21 35.51 -38.40
N ASN A 135 -33.79 34.52 -39.03
CA ASN A 135 -35.09 33.98 -38.62
C ASN A 135 -34.98 32.42 -38.56
N PRO A 136 -34.48 31.88 -37.42
CA PRO A 136 -34.31 30.43 -37.25
C PRO A 136 -35.62 29.66 -37.29
N GLU A 137 -36.76 30.26 -36.87
CA GLU A 137 -38.08 29.63 -36.95
C GLU A 137 -38.50 29.38 -38.41
N GLN A 138 -38.26 30.34 -39.30
CA GLN A 138 -38.56 30.19 -40.73
C GLN A 138 -37.68 29.09 -41.33
N ALA A 139 -36.41 29.01 -40.97
CA ALA A 139 -35.51 27.94 -41.36
C ALA A 139 -36.01 26.55 -40.86
N ALA A 140 -36.42 26.48 -39.61
CA ALA A 140 -36.93 25.27 -38.96
C ALA A 140 -38.22 24.72 -39.59
N ARG A 141 -39.11 25.59 -40.12
CA ARG A 141 -40.35 25.18 -40.81
C ARG A 141 -40.11 24.22 -41.98
N LYS A 142 -38.92 24.29 -42.61
CA LYS A 142 -38.56 23.39 -43.72
C LYS A 142 -38.31 21.95 -43.30
N PHE A 143 -38.16 21.70 -42.02
CA PHE A 143 -37.88 20.39 -41.43
C PHE A 143 -39.08 19.77 -40.73
N VAL A 144 -40.22 20.50 -40.67
CA VAL A 144 -41.50 20.01 -40.13
C VAL A 144 -42.11 19.02 -41.11
N GLY A 145 -42.52 17.84 -40.66
CA GLY A 145 -43.11 16.77 -41.48
C GLY A 145 -43.45 15.56 -40.62
N ASP A 146 -43.59 14.40 -41.23
CA ASP A 146 -44.05 13.17 -40.51
C ASP A 146 -43.21 12.77 -39.32
N LYS A 147 -41.94 13.12 -39.30
CA LYS A 147 -41.02 12.78 -38.20
C LYS A 147 -40.82 13.92 -37.19
N VAL A 148 -41.21 15.13 -37.51
CA VAL A 148 -41.03 16.33 -36.71
C VAL A 148 -42.37 17.08 -36.63
N SER A 149 -43.01 17.13 -35.49
CA SER A 149 -44.40 17.61 -35.32
C SER A 149 -44.58 19.11 -35.63
N ASP A 150 -43.66 19.91 -35.24
CA ASP A 150 -43.73 21.38 -35.28
C ASP A 150 -42.34 22.05 -35.28
N VAL A 151 -42.36 23.39 -35.41
CA VAL A 151 -41.14 24.21 -35.44
C VAL A 151 -40.36 24.13 -34.14
N GLU A 152 -41.04 24.07 -33.01
CA GLU A 152 -40.42 23.98 -31.67
C GLU A 152 -39.68 22.65 -31.53
N ALA A 153 -40.29 21.53 -31.93
CA ALA A 153 -39.65 20.23 -31.96
C ALA A 153 -38.41 20.19 -32.87
N ALA A 154 -38.47 20.86 -34.04
CA ALA A 154 -37.32 20.99 -34.94
C ALA A 154 -36.17 21.75 -34.31
N LEU A 155 -36.46 22.90 -33.69
CA LEU A 155 -35.46 23.71 -32.99
C LEU A 155 -34.89 22.97 -31.77
N GLN A 156 -35.75 22.26 -31.01
CA GLN A 156 -35.30 21.48 -29.87
C GLN A 156 -34.36 20.34 -30.29
N GLY A 157 -34.71 19.61 -31.35
CA GLY A 157 -33.84 18.55 -31.90
C GLY A 157 -32.52 19.10 -32.41
N ALA A 158 -32.52 20.26 -33.06
CA ALA A 158 -31.27 20.94 -33.46
C ALA A 158 -30.43 21.35 -32.24
N LYS A 159 -31.05 21.90 -31.19
CA LYS A 159 -30.36 22.21 -29.92
C LYS A 159 -29.78 20.96 -29.26
N ASP A 160 -30.48 19.82 -29.29
CA ASP A 160 -29.96 18.57 -28.73
C ASP A 160 -28.73 18.07 -29.49
N ILE A 161 -28.69 18.22 -30.81
CA ILE A 161 -27.49 17.92 -31.63
C ILE A 161 -26.34 18.84 -31.29
N ILE A 162 -26.59 20.16 -31.17
CA ILE A 162 -25.59 21.15 -30.78
C ILE A 162 -25.04 20.84 -29.39
N ALA A 163 -25.90 20.54 -28.44
CA ALA A 163 -25.51 20.21 -27.05
C ALA A 163 -24.59 18.98 -27.01
N GLU A 164 -24.90 17.92 -27.76
CA GLU A 164 -24.02 16.75 -27.85
C GLU A 164 -22.67 17.12 -28.50
N THR A 165 -22.68 17.85 -29.59
CA THR A 165 -21.46 18.31 -30.28
C THR A 165 -20.56 19.13 -29.36
N VAL A 166 -21.12 20.08 -28.60
CA VAL A 166 -20.39 20.88 -27.59
C VAL A 166 -19.80 19.99 -26.50
N SER A 167 -20.57 18.98 -26.03
CA SER A 167 -20.15 18.12 -24.94
C SER A 167 -19.04 17.13 -25.32
N GLU A 168 -18.95 16.77 -26.58
CA GLU A 168 -17.94 15.86 -27.14
C GLU A 168 -16.70 16.59 -27.65
N ASN A 169 -16.79 17.91 -27.77
CA ASN A 169 -15.67 18.71 -28.19
C ASN A 169 -14.59 18.74 -27.12
N GLU A 170 -13.38 18.30 -27.46
CA GLU A 170 -12.22 18.21 -26.58
C GLU A 170 -11.85 19.55 -25.96
N GLN A 171 -11.92 20.64 -26.74
CA GLN A 171 -11.62 21.98 -26.24
C GLN A 171 -12.62 22.43 -25.19
N SER A 172 -13.91 22.13 -25.37
CA SER A 172 -14.96 22.38 -24.38
C SER A 172 -14.70 21.62 -23.10
N ARG A 173 -14.38 20.32 -23.18
CA ARG A 173 -14.04 19.49 -22.02
C ARG A 173 -12.83 20.03 -21.29
N ASN A 174 -11.76 20.38 -22.01
CA ASN A 174 -10.54 20.93 -21.41
C ASN A 174 -10.74 22.30 -20.76
N GLN A 175 -11.63 23.14 -21.30
CA GLN A 175 -12.01 24.41 -20.67
C GLN A 175 -12.70 24.17 -19.32
N ILE A 176 -13.65 23.24 -19.26
CA ILE A 176 -14.35 22.90 -18.00
C ILE A 176 -13.41 22.24 -17.01
N ARG A 177 -12.57 21.26 -17.43
CA ARG A 177 -11.52 20.68 -16.58
C ARG A 177 -10.60 21.74 -16.00
N GLY A 178 -10.29 22.79 -16.79
CA GLY A 178 -9.50 23.93 -16.32
C GLY A 178 -10.16 24.67 -15.16
N GLU A 179 -11.50 24.84 -15.16
CA GLU A 179 -12.22 25.43 -14.04
C GLU A 179 -12.22 24.49 -12.82
N PHE A 180 -12.46 23.20 -13.02
CA PHE A 180 -12.39 22.20 -11.95
C PHE A 180 -11.01 22.16 -11.31
N ARG A 181 -9.93 22.12 -12.09
CA ARG A 181 -8.55 22.12 -11.55
C ARG A 181 -8.23 23.38 -10.74
N ARG A 182 -8.82 24.53 -11.08
CA ARG A 182 -8.58 25.79 -10.36
C ARG A 182 -9.40 25.93 -9.10
N GLY A 183 -10.69 25.59 -9.17
CA GLY A 183 -11.65 25.97 -8.16
C GLY A 183 -12.67 24.92 -7.75
N ALA A 184 -12.49 23.62 -8.11
CA ALA A 184 -13.44 22.61 -7.67
C ALA A 184 -13.50 22.51 -6.14
N ILE A 185 -14.71 22.42 -5.63
CA ILE A 185 -15.05 22.28 -4.21
C ILE A 185 -15.64 20.90 -4.00
N ILE A 186 -15.13 20.18 -3.00
CA ILE A 186 -15.76 18.99 -2.48
C ILE A 186 -16.71 19.37 -1.36
N THR A 187 -17.94 18.88 -1.42
CA THR A 187 -18.96 19.09 -0.39
C THR A 187 -19.51 17.75 0.09
N SER A 188 -19.76 17.66 1.38
CA SER A 188 -20.42 16.51 2.00
C SER A 188 -21.61 16.98 2.83
N LYS A 189 -22.75 16.31 2.67
CA LYS A 189 -23.96 16.58 3.44
C LYS A 189 -24.54 15.27 3.97
N VAL A 190 -25.05 15.30 5.20
CA VAL A 190 -25.75 14.17 5.78
C VAL A 190 -27.07 13.89 5.05
N VAL A 191 -27.42 12.62 4.90
CA VAL A 191 -28.74 12.19 4.46
C VAL A 191 -29.73 12.47 5.59
N ALA A 192 -30.60 13.47 5.42
CA ALA A 192 -31.43 14.03 6.50
C ALA A 192 -32.19 12.98 7.32
N LYS A 193 -32.67 11.91 6.67
CA LYS A 193 -33.41 10.82 7.33
C LYS A 193 -32.56 9.93 8.23
N LYS A 194 -31.24 9.98 8.10
CA LYS A 194 -30.28 9.12 8.80
C LYS A 194 -29.40 9.88 9.80
N LYS A 195 -29.66 11.19 9.96
CA LYS A 195 -28.81 12.07 10.78
C LYS A 195 -28.67 11.60 12.23
N ASP A 196 -29.76 11.07 12.79
CA ASP A 196 -29.82 10.69 14.20
C ASP A 196 -29.47 9.21 14.45
N GLU A 197 -29.10 8.45 13.40
CA GLU A 197 -28.62 7.08 13.55
C GLU A 197 -27.25 7.06 14.24
N GLU A 198 -27.04 6.14 15.18
CA GLU A 198 -25.80 6.01 15.96
C GLU A 198 -24.58 5.82 15.05
N ASP A 199 -24.69 4.98 14.03
CA ASP A 199 -23.61 4.74 13.07
C ASP A 199 -23.31 5.97 12.21
N ALA A 200 -24.28 6.85 11.95
CA ALA A 200 -24.05 8.09 11.23
C ALA A 200 -23.19 9.08 12.02
N GLN A 201 -23.26 9.07 13.36
CA GLN A 201 -22.52 9.99 14.23
C GLN A 201 -20.99 9.89 14.05
N ARG A 202 -20.49 8.73 13.60
CA ARG A 202 -19.07 8.55 13.24
C ARG A 202 -18.61 9.47 12.12
N PHE A 203 -19.53 9.98 11.32
CA PHE A 203 -19.32 10.89 10.19
C PHE A 203 -19.77 12.32 10.49
N SER A 204 -20.06 12.67 11.76
CA SER A 204 -20.62 13.97 12.15
C SER A 204 -19.79 15.17 11.69
N ASP A 205 -18.47 15.04 11.64
CA ASP A 205 -17.55 16.08 11.14
C ASP A 205 -17.79 16.40 9.63
N TYR A 206 -18.48 15.53 8.90
CA TYR A 206 -18.77 15.64 7.46
C TYR A 206 -20.27 15.85 7.17
N PHE A 207 -21.10 16.12 8.16
CA PHE A 207 -22.55 16.34 7.97
C PHE A 207 -22.88 17.62 7.19
N ASP A 208 -22.04 18.63 7.32
CA ASP A 208 -22.07 19.84 6.52
C ASP A 208 -20.62 20.33 6.34
N PHE A 209 -19.95 19.76 5.34
CA PHE A 209 -18.53 20.00 5.11
C PHE A 209 -18.29 20.51 3.69
N SER A 210 -17.38 21.48 3.55
CA SER A 210 -17.01 22.04 2.25
C SER A 210 -15.58 22.56 2.28
N GLU A 211 -14.77 22.14 1.30
CA GLU A 211 -13.43 22.69 1.09
C GLU A 211 -12.98 22.60 -0.37
N PRO A 212 -11.96 23.39 -0.79
CA PRO A 212 -11.34 23.23 -2.10
C PRO A 212 -10.78 21.81 -2.28
N LEU A 213 -11.16 21.12 -3.38
CA LEU A 213 -10.73 19.74 -3.65
C LEU A 213 -9.22 19.55 -3.58
N LYS A 214 -8.45 20.49 -4.09
CA LYS A 214 -6.98 20.46 -4.07
C LYS A 214 -6.36 20.53 -2.68
N ARG A 215 -7.12 20.94 -1.64
CA ARG A 215 -6.69 21.01 -0.24
C ARG A 215 -7.25 19.82 0.57
N CYS A 216 -8.18 19.05 -0.02
CA CYS A 216 -8.76 17.90 0.65
C CYS A 216 -7.70 16.81 0.77
N SER A 217 -7.36 16.47 2.00
CA SER A 217 -6.43 15.38 2.28
C SER A 217 -7.07 14.01 2.00
N SER A 218 -6.24 13.02 1.64
CA SER A 218 -6.69 11.68 1.26
C SER A 218 -7.54 11.01 2.33
N HIS A 219 -7.17 11.14 3.61
CA HIS A 219 -7.94 10.55 4.71
C HIS A 219 -9.34 11.17 4.85
N ARG A 220 -9.50 12.49 4.65
CA ARG A 220 -10.82 13.14 4.67
C ARG A 220 -11.66 12.70 3.49
N LEU A 221 -11.07 12.63 2.30
CA LEU A 221 -11.76 12.12 1.12
C LEU A 221 -12.25 10.68 1.34
N LEU A 222 -11.37 9.79 1.84
CA LEU A 222 -11.72 8.39 2.11
C LEU A 222 -12.79 8.28 3.20
N ALA A 223 -12.73 9.10 4.26
CA ALA A 223 -13.78 9.15 5.29
C ALA A 223 -15.13 9.53 4.71
N MET A 224 -15.19 10.59 3.88
CA MET A 224 -16.43 11.01 3.22
C MET A 224 -16.95 9.94 2.26
N ARG A 225 -16.08 9.29 1.47
CA ARG A 225 -16.46 8.21 0.56
C ARG A 225 -16.97 6.97 1.30
N ARG A 226 -16.38 6.63 2.45
CA ARG A 226 -16.89 5.58 3.35
C ARG A 226 -18.30 5.92 3.84
N GLY A 227 -18.52 7.15 4.31
CA GLY A 227 -19.85 7.60 4.76
C GLY A 227 -20.87 7.60 3.63
N GLU A 228 -20.47 7.93 2.39
CA GLU A 228 -21.30 7.85 1.19
C GLU A 228 -21.65 6.41 0.83
N ALA A 229 -20.67 5.50 0.81
CA ALA A 229 -20.88 4.07 0.55
C ALA A 229 -21.81 3.42 1.60
N ALA A 230 -21.69 3.83 2.87
CA ALA A 230 -22.59 3.43 3.95
C ALA A 230 -24.00 4.09 3.84
N GLY A 231 -24.17 5.05 2.93
CA GLY A 231 -25.44 5.73 2.68
C GLY A 231 -25.81 6.79 3.72
N PHE A 232 -24.85 7.26 4.52
CA PHE A 232 -25.05 8.33 5.52
C PHE A 232 -24.75 9.72 4.95
N LEU A 233 -23.84 9.81 4.01
CA LEU A 233 -23.42 11.06 3.39
C LEU A 233 -23.79 11.12 1.90
N ARG A 234 -23.89 12.34 1.39
CA ARG A 234 -23.89 12.67 -0.04
C ARG A 234 -22.67 13.53 -0.32
N VAL A 235 -21.78 13.04 -1.18
CA VAL A 235 -20.53 13.72 -1.52
C VAL A 235 -20.61 14.19 -2.96
N SER A 236 -20.35 15.48 -3.20
CA SER A 236 -20.29 16.05 -4.55
C SER A 236 -19.01 16.86 -4.74
N ILE A 237 -18.54 16.89 -5.97
CA ILE A 237 -17.40 17.70 -6.42
C ILE A 237 -17.93 18.60 -7.55
N SER A 238 -17.90 19.91 -7.37
CA SER A 238 -18.43 20.86 -8.34
C SER A 238 -17.51 22.07 -8.48
N ALA A 239 -17.57 22.72 -9.63
CA ALA A 239 -16.95 24.02 -9.88
C ALA A 239 -18.02 25.10 -9.98
N ASP A 240 -17.60 26.34 -10.20
CA ASP A 240 -18.50 27.46 -10.44
C ASP A 240 -19.20 27.30 -11.80
N ASP A 241 -20.51 27.03 -11.76
CA ASP A 241 -21.34 26.82 -12.93
C ASP A 241 -21.41 28.05 -13.84
N GLU A 242 -21.43 29.25 -13.26
CA GLU A 242 -21.50 30.50 -14.02
C GLU A 242 -20.18 30.77 -14.77
N ALA A 243 -19.05 30.55 -14.10
CA ALA A 243 -17.74 30.63 -14.74
C ALA A 243 -17.58 29.64 -15.89
N CYS A 244 -18.06 28.41 -15.70
CA CYS A 244 -18.03 27.34 -16.71
C CYS A 244 -18.88 27.71 -17.95
N THR A 245 -20.13 28.07 -17.73
CA THR A 245 -21.08 28.38 -18.83
C THR A 245 -20.68 29.64 -19.56
N THR A 246 -20.19 30.67 -18.87
CA THR A 246 -19.70 31.92 -19.48
C THR A 246 -18.53 31.64 -20.42
N LYS A 247 -17.60 30.77 -20.06
CA LYS A 247 -16.47 30.41 -20.93
C LYS A 247 -16.91 29.65 -22.16
N LEU A 248 -17.79 28.67 -22.00
CA LEU A 248 -18.34 27.94 -23.16
C LEU A 248 -19.09 28.88 -24.10
N LYS A 249 -19.96 29.74 -23.56
CA LYS A 249 -20.69 30.73 -24.39
C LYS A 249 -19.77 31.67 -25.14
N ARG A 250 -18.68 32.15 -24.54
CA ARG A 250 -17.68 32.99 -25.24
C ARG A 250 -17.04 32.24 -26.43
N HIS A 251 -16.96 30.92 -26.38
CA HIS A 251 -16.40 30.12 -27.47
C HIS A 251 -17.43 29.84 -28.58
N TYR A 252 -18.71 29.64 -28.23
CA TYR A 252 -19.72 29.17 -29.16
C TYR A 252 -20.70 30.26 -29.62
N VAL A 253 -20.89 31.36 -28.88
CA VAL A 253 -21.86 32.39 -29.19
C VAL A 253 -21.15 33.65 -29.72
N HIS A 254 -21.46 34.02 -30.96
CA HIS A 254 -20.83 35.14 -31.67
C HIS A 254 -21.85 36.19 -32.05
N GLY A 255 -21.89 37.30 -31.30
CA GLY A 255 -22.80 38.41 -31.54
C GLY A 255 -24.16 38.27 -30.83
N PHE A 256 -25.19 38.87 -31.42
CA PHE A 256 -26.53 38.98 -30.85
C PHE A 256 -27.59 38.64 -31.91
N GLY A 257 -28.67 37.95 -31.50
CA GLY A 257 -29.78 37.58 -32.35
C GLY A 257 -30.45 36.28 -31.89
N GLU A 258 -31.51 35.86 -32.59
CA GLU A 258 -32.27 34.65 -32.24
C GLU A 258 -31.45 33.37 -32.34
N CYS A 259 -30.63 33.20 -33.39
CA CYS A 259 -29.71 32.07 -33.47
C CYS A 259 -28.71 32.00 -32.33
N GLN A 260 -28.15 33.15 -31.95
CA GLN A 260 -27.21 33.26 -30.83
C GLN A 260 -27.88 32.87 -29.51
N THR A 261 -29.13 33.25 -29.30
CA THR A 261 -29.92 32.83 -28.13
C THR A 261 -30.12 31.32 -28.11
N LEU A 262 -30.53 30.73 -29.21
CA LEU A 262 -30.74 29.26 -29.35
C LEU A 262 -29.45 28.49 -29.13
N VAL A 263 -28.32 28.93 -29.70
CA VAL A 263 -27.01 28.35 -29.46
C VAL A 263 -26.60 28.48 -28.00
N GLY A 264 -26.85 29.66 -27.39
CA GLY A 264 -26.58 29.87 -25.97
C GLY A 264 -27.36 28.92 -25.05
N GLU A 265 -28.64 28.67 -25.34
CA GLU A 265 -29.48 27.70 -24.66
C GLU A 265 -28.96 26.26 -24.84
N ALA A 266 -28.55 25.91 -26.06
CA ALA A 266 -27.95 24.60 -26.34
C ALA A 266 -26.62 24.39 -25.58
N VAL A 267 -25.79 25.44 -25.44
CA VAL A 267 -24.56 25.40 -24.63
C VAL A 267 -24.87 25.25 -23.14
N ASP A 268 -25.89 25.94 -22.63
CA ASP A 268 -26.33 25.76 -21.23
C ASP A 268 -26.83 24.32 -20.96
N ASP A 269 -27.57 23.75 -21.88
CA ASP A 269 -28.03 22.36 -21.81
C ASP A 269 -26.85 21.39 -21.91
N ALA A 270 -25.92 21.62 -22.85
CA ALA A 270 -24.68 20.84 -22.97
C ALA A 270 -23.89 20.80 -21.66
N PHE A 271 -23.75 21.96 -21.01
CA PHE A 271 -23.06 22.05 -19.72
C PHE A 271 -23.82 21.30 -18.64
N LYS A 272 -25.07 21.67 -18.38
CA LYS A 272 -25.86 21.16 -17.24
C LYS A 272 -26.13 19.67 -17.31
N ARG A 273 -26.47 19.18 -18.51
CA ARG A 273 -26.93 17.78 -18.70
C ARG A 273 -25.82 16.82 -19.07
N LEU A 274 -24.78 17.27 -19.77
CA LEU A 274 -23.77 16.38 -20.36
C LEU A 274 -22.37 16.60 -19.77
N LEU A 275 -21.82 17.82 -19.87
CA LEU A 275 -20.45 18.12 -19.45
C LEU A 275 -20.26 18.06 -17.94
N LYS A 276 -21.11 18.77 -17.17
CA LYS A 276 -20.98 18.86 -15.73
C LYS A 276 -21.01 17.50 -15.07
N PRO A 277 -22.01 16.62 -15.28
CA PRO A 277 -22.04 15.30 -14.65
C PRO A 277 -20.86 14.40 -15.07
N SER A 278 -20.42 14.53 -16.33
CA SER A 278 -19.27 13.78 -16.85
C SER A 278 -17.98 14.19 -16.16
N ILE A 279 -17.72 15.50 -16.07
CA ILE A 279 -16.49 16.03 -15.48
C ILE A 279 -16.49 15.88 -13.94
N GLU A 280 -17.64 16.04 -13.27
CA GLU A 280 -17.79 15.74 -11.85
C GLU A 280 -17.42 14.26 -11.54
N THR A 281 -17.91 13.32 -12.36
CA THR A 281 -17.57 11.89 -12.25
C THR A 281 -16.08 11.64 -12.49
N GLU A 282 -15.50 12.31 -13.49
CA GLU A 282 -14.07 12.22 -13.80
C GLU A 282 -13.22 12.69 -12.61
N PHE A 283 -13.51 13.87 -12.05
CA PHE A 283 -12.78 14.41 -10.90
C PHE A 283 -13.02 13.60 -9.63
N ALA A 284 -14.21 13.04 -9.44
CA ALA A 284 -14.50 12.14 -8.34
C ALA A 284 -13.65 10.86 -8.42
N ALA A 285 -13.53 10.25 -9.61
CA ALA A 285 -12.69 9.07 -9.85
C ALA A 285 -11.20 9.40 -9.67
N GLN A 286 -10.70 10.48 -10.29
CA GLN A 286 -9.30 10.89 -10.18
C GLN A 286 -8.89 11.22 -8.75
N SER A 287 -9.74 11.95 -8.00
CA SER A 287 -9.46 12.27 -6.60
C SER A 287 -9.47 11.03 -5.70
N LYS A 288 -10.38 10.07 -5.97
CA LYS A 288 -10.42 8.78 -5.25
C LYS A 288 -9.19 7.95 -5.55
N GLN A 289 -8.81 7.82 -6.82
CA GLN A 289 -7.60 7.08 -7.21
C GLN A 289 -6.35 7.66 -6.55
N LYS A 290 -6.19 8.98 -6.57
CA LYS A 290 -5.07 9.65 -5.90
C LYS A 290 -5.06 9.38 -4.39
N ALA A 291 -6.24 9.42 -3.75
CA ALA A 291 -6.33 9.15 -2.32
C ALA A 291 -6.00 7.68 -1.99
N ASP A 292 -6.40 6.74 -2.85
CA ASP A 292 -6.06 5.33 -2.72
C ASP A 292 -4.54 5.10 -2.83
N GLU A 293 -3.92 5.65 -3.87
CA GLU A 293 -2.48 5.54 -4.09
C GLU A 293 -1.68 6.09 -2.90
N GLU A 294 -2.07 7.26 -2.39
CA GLU A 294 -1.43 7.88 -1.22
C GLU A 294 -1.63 7.08 0.06
N ALA A 295 -2.79 6.49 0.27
CA ALA A 295 -3.07 5.66 1.44
C ALA A 295 -2.33 4.31 1.37
N ILE A 296 -2.29 3.69 0.18
CA ILE A 296 -1.60 2.41 -0.04
C ILE A 296 -0.10 2.54 0.25
N VAL A 297 0.54 3.68 -0.10
CA VAL A 297 1.95 3.92 0.24
C VAL A 297 2.16 3.90 1.75
N VAL A 298 1.29 4.55 2.52
CA VAL A 298 1.37 4.53 3.99
C VAL A 298 1.14 3.12 4.54
N PHE A 299 0.16 2.38 4.02
CA PHE A 299 -0.12 1.01 4.45
C PHE A 299 1.04 0.06 4.14
N ALA A 300 1.68 0.23 2.98
CA ALA A 300 2.87 -0.52 2.59
C ALA A 300 4.03 -0.26 3.56
N GLU A 301 4.25 0.99 3.96
CA GLU A 301 5.31 1.33 4.91
C GLU A 301 5.00 0.81 6.32
N ASN A 302 3.75 0.92 6.78
CA ASN A 302 3.33 0.35 8.06
C ASN A 302 3.54 -1.17 8.08
N LEU A 303 3.19 -1.88 7.00
CA LEU A 303 3.45 -3.32 6.89
C LEU A 303 4.94 -3.63 6.93
N ARG A 304 5.77 -2.85 6.21
CA ARG A 304 7.23 -3.01 6.22
C ARG A 304 7.79 -2.93 7.63
N GLN A 305 7.36 -1.95 8.40
CA GLN A 305 7.81 -1.75 9.77
C GLN A 305 7.39 -2.91 10.68
N LEU A 306 6.17 -3.42 10.54
CA LEU A 306 5.69 -4.60 11.27
C LEU A 306 6.53 -5.85 10.97
N LEU A 307 6.81 -6.09 9.68
CA LEU A 307 7.57 -7.26 9.24
C LEU A 307 9.05 -7.19 9.63
N LEU A 308 9.62 -5.98 9.64
CA LEU A 308 11.01 -5.73 10.00
C LEU A 308 11.20 -5.38 11.48
N ALA A 309 10.19 -5.55 12.33
CA ALA A 309 10.36 -5.41 13.77
C ALA A 309 11.40 -6.42 14.30
N ALA A 310 12.16 -6.00 15.30
CA ALA A 310 13.26 -6.79 15.85
C ALA A 310 12.78 -8.11 16.45
N PRO A 311 13.38 -9.26 16.11
CA PRO A 311 13.02 -10.55 16.66
C PRO A 311 13.72 -10.78 18.02
N LEU A 312 13.01 -11.40 18.97
CA LEU A 312 13.62 -11.87 20.20
C LEU A 312 14.58 -13.06 19.98
N GLY A 313 14.40 -13.77 18.85
CA GLY A 313 15.17 -14.94 18.49
C GLY A 313 14.68 -16.23 19.14
N GLN A 314 15.56 -17.23 19.18
CA GLN A 314 15.26 -18.59 19.65
C GLN A 314 15.32 -18.65 21.18
N LYS A 315 14.26 -18.16 21.85
CA LYS A 315 14.04 -18.27 23.31
C LYS A 315 12.78 -19.04 23.63
N ARG A 316 12.70 -19.57 24.84
CA ARG A 316 11.47 -20.21 25.34
C ARG A 316 10.51 -19.12 25.79
N VAL A 317 9.40 -18.99 25.09
CA VAL A 317 8.45 -17.89 25.27
C VAL A 317 7.14 -18.41 25.81
N MET A 318 6.56 -17.73 26.78
CA MET A 318 5.17 -17.88 27.16
C MET A 318 4.34 -16.79 26.51
N ALA A 319 3.43 -17.18 25.65
CA ALA A 319 2.45 -16.27 25.07
C ALA A 319 1.24 -16.16 25.98
N VAL A 320 0.69 -14.94 26.09
CA VAL A 320 -0.53 -14.64 26.83
C VAL A 320 -1.46 -13.84 25.92
N ASP A 321 -2.59 -14.45 25.55
CA ASP A 321 -3.71 -13.77 24.90
C ASP A 321 -4.64 -13.25 26.00
N PRO A 322 -4.64 -11.92 26.29
CA PRO A 322 -5.32 -11.36 27.45
C PRO A 322 -6.84 -11.35 27.28
N GLY A 323 -7.57 -11.45 28.41
CA GLY A 323 -9.03 -11.36 28.38
C GLY A 323 -9.65 -11.29 29.76
N PHE A 324 -10.76 -10.58 29.89
CA PHE A 324 -11.52 -10.46 31.14
C PHE A 324 -12.39 -11.70 31.40
N ALA A 325 -13.55 -11.79 30.76
CA ALA A 325 -14.57 -12.81 31.04
C ALA A 325 -14.11 -14.24 30.68
N ASN A 326 -13.42 -14.39 29.55
CA ASN A 326 -12.95 -15.68 29.03
C ASN A 326 -11.59 -16.12 29.61
N GLY A 327 -10.98 -15.27 30.45
CA GLY A 327 -9.65 -15.48 31.02
C GLY A 327 -8.52 -15.20 30.04
N CYS A 328 -7.29 -15.24 30.55
CA CYS A 328 -6.08 -15.13 29.76
C CYS A 328 -5.64 -16.53 29.28
N LYS A 329 -5.53 -16.74 27.97
CA LYS A 329 -5.06 -18.00 27.39
C LYS A 329 -3.54 -17.93 27.35
N THR A 330 -2.89 -18.92 27.93
CA THR A 330 -1.43 -19.03 27.95
C THR A 330 -0.96 -20.18 27.07
N ALA A 331 0.15 -19.97 26.36
CA ALA A 331 0.80 -21.00 25.57
C ALA A 331 2.31 -20.95 25.80
N CYS A 332 2.91 -22.03 26.29
CA CYS A 332 4.35 -22.14 26.45
C CYS A 332 4.95 -22.71 25.15
N LEU A 333 5.95 -22.02 24.63
CA LEU A 333 6.67 -22.36 23.42
C LEU A 333 8.12 -22.72 23.72
N ASP A 334 8.65 -23.74 23.05
CA ASP A 334 10.07 -24.04 23.08
C ASP A 334 10.88 -23.02 22.22
N ALA A 335 12.20 -23.15 22.20
CA ALA A 335 13.09 -22.26 21.43
C ALA A 335 12.89 -22.34 19.91
N GLN A 336 12.19 -23.33 19.41
CA GLN A 336 11.82 -23.52 18.00
C GLN A 336 10.40 -23.01 17.70
N GLY A 337 9.66 -22.52 18.72
CA GLY A 337 8.29 -22.06 18.59
C GLY A 337 7.24 -23.17 18.56
N ASN A 338 7.58 -24.38 19.00
CA ASN A 338 6.61 -25.46 19.13
C ASN A 338 5.83 -25.30 20.44
N LEU A 339 4.53 -25.58 20.40
CA LEU A 339 3.68 -25.57 21.59
C LEU A 339 4.05 -26.78 22.48
N VAL A 340 4.42 -26.51 23.73
CA VAL A 340 4.73 -27.55 24.73
C VAL A 340 3.68 -27.65 25.82
N HIS A 341 2.93 -26.57 26.08
CA HIS A 341 1.84 -26.55 27.07
C HIS A 341 0.93 -25.35 26.85
N HIS A 342 -0.34 -25.49 27.21
CA HIS A 342 -1.28 -24.37 27.27
C HIS A 342 -2.23 -24.51 28.47
N GLU A 343 -2.68 -23.35 29.00
CA GLU A 343 -3.62 -23.28 30.12
C GLU A 343 -4.39 -21.95 30.08
N ILE A 344 -5.61 -21.90 30.64
CA ILE A 344 -6.37 -20.66 30.79
C ILE A 344 -6.33 -20.23 32.26
N VAL A 345 -5.90 -19.00 32.51
CA VAL A 345 -5.83 -18.40 33.85
C VAL A 345 -6.80 -17.23 33.97
N TYR A 346 -7.31 -16.95 35.16
CA TYR A 346 -8.34 -15.94 35.40
C TYR A 346 -7.91 -14.87 36.41
N PRO A 347 -6.91 -14.03 36.10
CA PRO A 347 -6.43 -13.03 37.05
C PRO A 347 -7.39 -11.85 37.22
N HIS A 348 -8.25 -11.58 36.25
CA HIS A 348 -9.09 -10.38 36.16
C HIS A 348 -10.57 -10.64 36.49
N PRO A 349 -11.37 -9.58 36.79
CA PRO A 349 -12.83 -9.68 36.89
C PRO A 349 -13.43 -10.28 35.60
N PRO A 350 -14.58 -10.98 35.66
CA PRO A 350 -15.42 -11.17 36.85
C PRO A 350 -14.97 -12.31 37.76
N ARG A 351 -14.07 -13.19 37.31
CA ARG A 351 -13.65 -14.35 38.11
C ARG A 351 -12.62 -14.05 39.20
N SER A 352 -11.74 -13.08 38.98
CA SER A 352 -10.74 -12.55 39.92
C SER A 352 -9.94 -13.59 40.72
N LYS A 353 -9.51 -14.69 40.06
CA LYS A 353 -8.74 -15.77 40.71
C LYS A 353 -7.23 -15.49 40.66
N ARG A 354 -6.83 -14.29 41.05
CA ARG A 354 -5.45 -13.79 40.89
C ARG A 354 -4.40 -14.66 41.58
N MET A 355 -4.67 -15.17 42.76
CA MET A 355 -3.73 -16.05 43.48
C MET A 355 -3.51 -17.39 42.75
N GLU A 356 -4.60 -18.03 42.32
CA GLU A 356 -4.52 -19.30 41.57
C GLU A 356 -3.78 -19.07 40.24
N ALA A 357 -4.10 -17.98 39.53
CA ALA A 357 -3.45 -17.59 38.29
C ALA A 357 -1.95 -17.34 38.49
N THR A 358 -1.55 -16.61 39.56
CA THR A 358 -0.14 -16.36 39.86
C THR A 358 0.62 -17.66 40.19
N ALA A 359 0.01 -18.57 40.92
CA ALA A 359 0.61 -19.88 41.22
C ALA A 359 0.79 -20.72 39.95
N ALA A 360 -0.19 -20.69 39.01
CA ALA A 360 -0.10 -21.36 37.72
C ALA A 360 1.03 -20.77 36.86
N MET A 361 1.15 -19.43 36.80
CA MET A 361 2.23 -18.77 36.03
C MET A 361 3.61 -19.15 36.58
N LYS A 362 3.82 -19.10 37.89
CA LYS A 362 5.09 -19.51 38.54
C LYS A 362 5.43 -20.98 38.23
N ARG A 363 4.44 -21.87 38.30
CA ARG A 363 4.61 -23.27 37.96
C ARG A 363 5.05 -23.45 36.51
N MET A 364 4.34 -22.82 35.55
CA MET A 364 4.66 -22.93 34.14
C MET A 364 6.03 -22.35 33.79
N VAL A 365 6.38 -21.17 34.34
CA VAL A 365 7.69 -20.53 34.16
C VAL A 365 8.82 -21.47 34.60
N ARG A 366 8.71 -22.07 35.78
CA ARG A 366 9.70 -23.01 36.27
C ARG A 366 9.74 -24.29 35.47
N GLN A 367 8.59 -24.92 35.19
CA GLN A 367 8.51 -26.21 34.53
C GLN A 367 9.04 -26.16 33.09
N TYR A 368 8.70 -25.10 32.35
CA TYR A 368 9.07 -24.96 30.93
C TYR A 368 10.26 -24.01 30.71
N GLN A 369 10.88 -23.54 31.83
CA GLN A 369 12.06 -22.68 31.77
C GLN A 369 11.85 -21.46 30.87
N VAL A 370 10.73 -20.78 31.03
CA VAL A 370 10.33 -19.61 30.23
C VAL A 370 11.33 -18.47 30.44
N GLU A 371 11.83 -17.89 29.36
CA GLU A 371 12.81 -16.80 29.35
C GLU A 371 12.18 -15.43 29.10
N ALA A 372 11.02 -15.40 28.41
CA ALA A 372 10.28 -14.18 28.12
C ALA A 372 8.78 -14.45 27.98
N MET A 373 7.98 -13.40 28.13
CA MET A 373 6.53 -13.45 27.94
C MET A 373 6.10 -12.49 26.83
N ALA A 374 5.18 -12.94 25.97
CA ALA A 374 4.53 -12.16 24.94
C ALA A 374 3.07 -11.93 25.31
N VAL A 375 2.66 -10.72 25.56
CA VAL A 375 1.27 -10.35 25.87
C VAL A 375 0.66 -9.67 24.66
N GLY A 376 -0.47 -10.15 24.17
CA GLY A 376 -1.22 -9.50 23.07
C GLY A 376 -1.67 -8.09 23.47
N ASN A 377 -1.68 -7.16 22.52
CA ASN A 377 -2.04 -5.76 22.76
C ASN A 377 -3.55 -5.46 22.72
N GLY A 378 -4.40 -6.48 22.77
CA GLY A 378 -5.85 -6.33 22.77
C GLY A 378 -6.46 -6.03 24.14
N THR A 379 -7.71 -6.46 24.29
CA THR A 379 -8.48 -6.22 25.52
C THR A 379 -7.80 -6.81 26.76
N ALA A 380 -7.69 -6.06 27.87
CA ALA A 380 -7.02 -6.42 29.11
C ALA A 380 -5.47 -6.61 29.00
N SER A 381 -4.86 -6.13 27.93
CA SER A 381 -3.40 -6.23 27.71
C SER A 381 -2.62 -5.55 28.84
N ARG A 382 -3.01 -4.34 29.19
CA ARG A 382 -2.35 -3.54 30.22
C ARG A 382 -2.44 -4.17 31.60
N GLU A 383 -3.66 -4.50 32.02
CA GLU A 383 -3.91 -5.13 33.32
C GLU A 383 -3.17 -6.47 33.45
N THR A 384 -3.06 -7.19 32.32
CA THR A 384 -2.31 -8.45 32.26
C THR A 384 -0.82 -8.20 32.36
N SER A 385 -0.27 -7.23 31.64
CA SER A 385 1.15 -6.89 31.70
C SER A 385 1.57 -6.36 33.07
N GLU A 386 0.77 -5.46 33.68
CA GLU A 386 0.98 -4.98 35.03
C GLU A 386 1.00 -6.15 36.07
N TRP A 387 0.01 -7.03 35.97
CA TRP A 387 -0.06 -8.21 36.81
C TRP A 387 1.15 -9.15 36.67
N LEU A 388 1.61 -9.39 35.45
CA LEU A 388 2.75 -10.26 35.19
C LEU A 388 4.06 -9.65 35.67
N ASN A 389 4.23 -8.34 35.57
CA ASN A 389 5.40 -7.62 36.08
C ASN A 389 5.45 -7.57 37.62
N GLU A 390 4.31 -7.68 38.33
CA GLU A 390 4.26 -7.78 39.79
C GLU A 390 4.63 -9.18 40.32
N ILE A 391 4.66 -10.20 39.49
CA ILE A 391 4.97 -11.57 39.89
C ILE A 391 6.49 -11.73 40.11
N ASP A 392 6.88 -12.03 41.31
CA ASP A 392 8.26 -12.43 41.62
C ASP A 392 8.51 -13.89 41.12
N PHE A 393 9.15 -14.04 39.99
CA PHE A 393 9.57 -15.31 39.41
C PHE A 393 10.93 -15.73 39.99
N GLU A 394 11.23 -17.03 39.96
CA GLU A 394 12.51 -17.56 40.47
C GLU A 394 13.75 -17.06 39.68
N HIS A 395 13.53 -16.60 38.45
CA HIS A 395 14.53 -15.95 37.59
C HIS A 395 13.89 -14.79 36.84
N PRO A 396 14.68 -13.84 36.34
CA PRO A 396 14.13 -12.71 35.55
C PRO A 396 13.43 -13.21 34.29
N VAL A 397 12.19 -12.77 34.09
CA VAL A 397 11.39 -13.04 32.89
C VAL A 397 10.88 -11.71 32.35
N ASP A 398 11.27 -11.41 31.14
CA ASP A 398 10.90 -10.16 30.50
C ASP A 398 9.51 -10.24 29.90
N VAL A 399 8.66 -9.24 30.15
CA VAL A 399 7.32 -9.16 29.58
C VAL A 399 7.31 -8.15 28.44
N TYR A 400 6.85 -8.57 27.27
CA TYR A 400 6.74 -7.76 26.05
C TYR A 400 5.29 -7.69 25.59
N VAL A 401 4.84 -6.50 25.20
CA VAL A 401 3.54 -6.33 24.52
C VAL A 401 3.73 -6.51 23.02
N VAL A 402 2.91 -7.36 22.41
CA VAL A 402 3.02 -7.76 21.01
C VAL A 402 1.70 -7.49 20.28
N SER A 403 1.76 -6.95 19.07
CA SER A 403 0.55 -6.79 18.24
C SER A 403 -0.12 -8.13 17.95
N GLU A 404 -1.42 -8.20 18.21
CA GLU A 404 -2.26 -9.36 17.89
C GLU A 404 -3.02 -9.23 16.57
N ASP A 405 -2.77 -8.15 15.80
CA ASP A 405 -3.45 -7.91 14.51
C ASP A 405 -3.37 -9.11 13.58
N GLY A 406 -4.51 -9.58 13.11
CA GLY A 406 -4.61 -10.77 12.25
C GLY A 406 -4.36 -12.12 12.95
N ALA A 407 -4.09 -12.18 14.28
CA ALA A 407 -3.93 -13.45 14.98
C ALA A 407 -5.20 -14.31 14.94
N SER A 408 -6.37 -13.69 15.01
CA SER A 408 -7.67 -14.37 14.85
C SER A 408 -7.85 -14.96 13.45
N ILE A 409 -7.34 -14.29 12.41
CA ILE A 409 -7.39 -14.78 11.02
C ILE A 409 -6.44 -15.96 10.85
N TYR A 410 -5.22 -15.86 11.40
CA TYR A 410 -4.29 -16.99 11.42
C TYR A 410 -4.93 -18.18 12.12
N SER A 411 -5.47 -18.02 13.33
CA SER A 411 -6.00 -19.13 14.13
C SER A 411 -7.14 -19.88 13.44
N ALA A 412 -7.95 -19.21 12.62
CA ALA A 412 -9.02 -19.80 11.81
C ALA A 412 -8.53 -20.33 10.44
N SER A 413 -7.29 -20.05 10.04
CA SER A 413 -6.74 -20.41 8.74
C SER A 413 -6.53 -21.91 8.55
N LYS A 414 -6.39 -22.33 7.28
CA LYS A 414 -5.99 -23.70 6.94
C LYS A 414 -4.60 -24.02 7.49
N ILE A 415 -3.68 -23.06 7.43
CA ILE A 415 -2.29 -23.17 7.91
C ILE A 415 -2.27 -23.52 9.40
N ALA A 416 -3.01 -22.76 10.22
CA ALA A 416 -3.05 -23.01 11.66
C ALA A 416 -3.68 -24.34 12.02
N ARG A 417 -4.68 -24.82 11.23
CA ARG A 417 -5.26 -26.16 11.39
C ARG A 417 -4.28 -27.28 11.03
N GLU A 418 -3.42 -27.05 10.04
CA GLU A 418 -2.38 -28.02 9.65
C GLU A 418 -1.22 -28.05 10.66
N GLU A 419 -0.85 -26.88 11.23
CA GLU A 419 0.20 -26.79 12.25
C GLU A 419 -0.25 -27.35 13.61
N PHE A 420 -1.52 -27.14 13.97
CA PHE A 420 -2.11 -27.52 15.26
C PHE A 420 -3.49 -28.15 15.07
N PRO A 421 -3.56 -29.40 14.55
CA PRO A 421 -4.85 -30.04 14.23
C PRO A 421 -5.70 -30.30 15.47
N ASP A 422 -5.08 -30.58 16.62
CA ASP A 422 -5.75 -30.96 17.86
C ASP A 422 -6.08 -29.77 18.77
N GLU A 423 -5.62 -28.55 18.42
CA GLU A 423 -5.81 -27.34 19.23
C GLU A 423 -6.99 -26.50 18.75
N ASP A 424 -7.62 -25.79 19.65
CA ASP A 424 -8.68 -24.86 19.29
C ASP A 424 -8.15 -23.50 18.75
N VAL A 425 -9.06 -22.68 18.24
CA VAL A 425 -8.72 -21.37 17.65
C VAL A 425 -8.07 -20.41 18.66
N THR A 426 -8.40 -20.52 19.95
CA THR A 426 -7.89 -19.59 20.98
C THR A 426 -6.44 -19.95 21.34
N VAL A 427 -6.11 -21.22 21.41
CA VAL A 427 -4.73 -21.72 21.63
C VAL A 427 -3.84 -21.34 20.43
N ARG A 428 -4.35 -21.57 19.19
CA ARG A 428 -3.62 -21.18 17.97
C ARG A 428 -3.33 -19.67 17.94
N GLY A 429 -4.29 -18.83 18.40
CA GLY A 429 -4.11 -17.38 18.53
C GLY A 429 -2.99 -17.04 19.50
N ALA A 430 -2.99 -17.62 20.70
CA ALA A 430 -1.95 -17.40 21.69
C ALA A 430 -0.56 -17.85 21.17
N VAL A 431 -0.47 -19.03 20.51
CA VAL A 431 0.79 -19.47 19.88
C VAL A 431 1.31 -18.43 18.87
N SER A 432 0.44 -17.87 18.03
CA SER A 432 0.83 -16.85 17.06
C SER A 432 1.40 -15.60 17.74
N ILE A 433 0.81 -15.13 18.85
CA ILE A 433 1.33 -14.01 19.63
C ILE A 433 2.76 -14.29 20.13
N GLY A 434 3.02 -15.49 20.67
CA GLY A 434 4.36 -15.87 21.11
C GLY A 434 5.38 -15.95 19.98
N ARG A 435 4.99 -16.54 18.85
CA ARG A 435 5.87 -16.66 17.67
C ARG A 435 6.20 -15.31 17.04
N ARG A 436 5.29 -14.32 17.13
CA ARG A 436 5.57 -12.94 16.67
C ARG A 436 6.64 -12.26 17.50
N LEU A 437 6.73 -12.54 18.79
CA LEU A 437 7.84 -12.05 19.59
C LEU A 437 9.15 -12.72 19.17
N MET A 438 9.11 -14.02 18.90
CA MET A 438 10.30 -14.75 18.47
C MET A 438 10.81 -14.31 17.10
N ASP A 439 9.93 -14.21 16.09
CA ASP A 439 10.23 -13.68 14.76
C ASP A 439 8.95 -13.14 14.08
N PRO A 440 8.72 -11.83 14.08
CA PRO A 440 7.55 -11.21 13.47
C PRO A 440 7.39 -11.56 11.98
N LEU A 441 8.49 -11.51 11.21
CA LEU A 441 8.47 -11.79 9.78
C LEU A 441 8.05 -13.23 9.51
N ALA A 442 8.67 -14.19 10.19
CA ALA A 442 8.39 -15.62 9.98
C ALA A 442 6.95 -16.01 10.29
N GLU A 443 6.31 -15.33 11.25
CA GLU A 443 4.92 -15.59 11.61
C GLU A 443 3.92 -14.82 10.73
N LEU A 444 4.14 -13.53 10.50
CA LEU A 444 3.20 -12.67 9.77
C LEU A 444 3.05 -13.06 8.29
N VAL A 445 4.06 -13.63 7.66
CA VAL A 445 3.97 -14.13 6.27
C VAL A 445 2.97 -15.28 6.07
N LYS A 446 2.49 -15.90 7.14
CA LYS A 446 1.45 -16.94 7.11
C LYS A 446 0.05 -16.37 6.92
N ILE A 447 -0.12 -15.07 7.08
CA ILE A 447 -1.39 -14.36 6.98
C ILE A 447 -1.42 -13.60 5.66
N ASP A 448 -2.59 -13.52 5.01
CA ASP A 448 -2.76 -12.63 3.86
C ASP A 448 -2.44 -11.18 4.32
N PRO A 449 -1.49 -10.50 3.69
CA PRO A 449 -1.07 -9.16 4.10
C PRO A 449 -2.23 -8.16 4.24
N LYS A 450 -3.30 -8.30 3.45
CA LYS A 450 -4.52 -7.49 3.59
C LYS A 450 -5.29 -7.73 4.89
N SER A 451 -5.01 -8.81 5.58
CA SER A 451 -5.65 -9.15 6.86
C SER A 451 -4.87 -8.64 8.08
N ILE A 452 -3.68 -8.07 7.86
CA ILE A 452 -2.90 -7.39 8.89
C ILE A 452 -3.41 -5.96 8.99
N GLY A 453 -3.64 -5.46 10.21
CA GLY A 453 -4.08 -4.09 10.46
C GLY A 453 -2.95 -3.08 10.16
N VAL A 454 -2.96 -2.47 8.99
CA VAL A 454 -1.94 -1.51 8.54
C VAL A 454 -2.46 -0.08 8.38
N GLY A 455 -3.76 0.13 8.58
CA GLY A 455 -4.33 1.47 8.56
C GLY A 455 -5.86 1.52 8.54
N GLN A 456 -6.40 2.64 9.01
CA GLN A 456 -7.84 2.83 9.26
C GLN A 456 -8.72 2.67 8.01
N TYR A 457 -8.22 3.07 6.82
CA TYR A 457 -8.98 3.06 5.55
C TYR A 457 -8.56 1.92 4.62
N GLN A 458 -7.88 0.91 5.12
CA GLN A 458 -7.36 -0.21 4.36
C GLN A 458 -8.43 -0.93 3.50
N HIS A 459 -9.67 -1.01 3.98
CA HIS A 459 -10.78 -1.65 3.26
C HIS A 459 -11.51 -0.72 2.28
N ASP A 460 -11.19 0.58 2.26
CA ASP A 460 -11.87 1.58 1.41
C ASP A 460 -11.09 1.93 0.15
N VAL A 461 -9.82 1.52 0.07
CA VAL A 461 -8.97 1.72 -1.11
C VAL A 461 -9.16 0.63 -2.16
N ASP A 462 -8.60 0.80 -3.35
CA ASP A 462 -8.58 -0.24 -4.38
C ASP A 462 -7.89 -1.52 -3.86
N GLN A 463 -8.66 -2.60 -3.72
CA GLN A 463 -8.21 -3.86 -3.11
C GLN A 463 -7.20 -4.62 -3.98
N SER A 464 -7.20 -4.40 -5.30
CA SER A 464 -6.25 -5.03 -6.22
C SER A 464 -4.89 -4.35 -6.15
N GLN A 465 -4.87 -3.02 -6.13
CA GLN A 465 -3.65 -2.24 -5.94
C GLN A 465 -3.06 -2.47 -4.55
N LEU A 466 -3.90 -2.46 -3.51
CA LEU A 466 -3.48 -2.76 -2.15
C LEU A 466 -2.79 -4.11 -2.07
N LYS A 467 -3.41 -5.17 -2.61
CA LYS A 467 -2.83 -6.51 -2.58
C LYS A 467 -1.46 -6.56 -3.26
N LYS A 468 -1.35 -6.01 -4.45
CA LYS A 468 -0.06 -5.98 -5.20
C LYS A 468 1.03 -5.26 -4.39
N SER A 469 0.70 -4.10 -3.81
CA SER A 469 1.66 -3.32 -3.03
C SER A 469 2.10 -4.06 -1.76
N LEU A 470 1.17 -4.64 -1.01
CA LEU A 470 1.49 -5.39 0.21
C LEU A 470 2.27 -6.69 -0.08
N ASP A 471 1.94 -7.43 -1.14
CA ASP A 471 2.69 -8.61 -1.57
C ASP A 471 4.14 -8.25 -1.97
N SER A 472 4.34 -7.10 -2.65
CA SER A 472 5.67 -6.56 -2.99
C SER A 472 6.48 -6.25 -1.72
N VAL A 473 5.86 -5.64 -0.73
CA VAL A 473 6.50 -5.34 0.57
C VAL A 473 6.94 -6.62 1.28
N VAL A 474 6.08 -7.64 1.36
CA VAL A 474 6.44 -8.92 1.99
C VAL A 474 7.65 -9.54 1.29
N MET A 475 7.63 -9.58 -0.05
CA MET A 475 8.75 -10.10 -0.84
C MET A 475 10.03 -9.32 -0.57
N SER A 476 9.98 -7.99 -0.58
CA SER A 476 11.12 -7.12 -0.29
C SER A 476 11.68 -7.37 1.12
N CYS A 477 10.83 -7.43 2.15
CA CYS A 477 11.25 -7.68 3.53
C CYS A 477 11.94 -9.05 3.69
N VAL A 478 11.35 -10.12 3.16
CA VAL A 478 11.89 -11.49 3.25
C VAL A 478 13.27 -11.56 2.61
N ASN A 479 13.45 -10.95 1.42
CA ASN A 479 14.71 -10.99 0.71
C ASN A 479 15.78 -10.02 1.31
N SER A 480 15.36 -8.92 1.94
CA SER A 480 16.30 -8.03 2.63
C SER A 480 16.92 -8.63 3.89
N VAL A 481 16.12 -9.37 4.67
CA VAL A 481 16.57 -10.06 5.90
C VAL A 481 17.41 -11.29 5.56
N GLY A 482 17.03 -12.01 4.52
CA GLY A 482 17.58 -13.31 4.20
C GLY A 482 16.93 -14.43 5.05
N VAL A 483 16.90 -15.64 4.53
CA VAL A 483 16.12 -16.74 5.09
C VAL A 483 17.00 -17.93 5.42
N ASN A 484 16.90 -18.42 6.66
CA ASN A 484 17.60 -19.65 7.05
C ASN A 484 16.94 -20.88 6.36
N LEU A 485 17.67 -21.50 5.45
CA LEU A 485 17.20 -22.63 4.63
C LEU A 485 16.76 -23.83 5.46
N ASN A 486 17.40 -24.04 6.62
CA ASN A 486 17.17 -25.20 7.45
C ASN A 486 16.00 -25.06 8.45
N THR A 487 15.59 -23.82 8.78
CA THR A 487 14.53 -23.58 9.78
C THR A 487 13.28 -22.94 9.18
N ALA A 488 13.39 -22.32 8.00
CA ALA A 488 12.28 -21.59 7.40
C ALA A 488 11.07 -22.47 7.10
N SER A 489 9.88 -21.90 7.33
CA SER A 489 8.63 -22.52 6.92
C SER A 489 8.44 -22.48 5.39
N GLN A 490 7.56 -23.33 4.88
CA GLN A 490 7.17 -23.30 3.47
C GLN A 490 6.64 -21.89 3.09
N HIS A 491 5.89 -21.26 3.97
CA HIS A 491 5.27 -19.94 3.73
C HIS A 491 6.32 -18.85 3.60
N LEU A 492 7.33 -18.84 4.46
CA LEU A 492 8.43 -17.88 4.38
C LEU A 492 9.25 -18.10 3.08
N LEU A 493 9.56 -19.35 2.75
CA LEU A 493 10.30 -19.70 1.53
C LEU A 493 9.56 -19.29 0.24
N THR A 494 8.23 -19.24 0.27
CA THR A 494 7.42 -18.83 -0.90
C THR A 494 7.71 -17.42 -1.36
N TYR A 495 8.12 -16.53 -0.46
CA TYR A 495 8.46 -15.13 -0.77
C TYR A 495 9.94 -14.91 -1.11
N VAL A 496 10.77 -15.95 -1.03
CA VAL A 496 12.16 -15.86 -1.48
C VAL A 496 12.18 -15.74 -3.01
N SER A 497 12.99 -14.82 -3.51
CA SER A 497 13.17 -14.55 -4.93
C SER A 497 13.36 -15.86 -5.73
N GLY A 498 12.67 -16.02 -6.83
CA GLY A 498 12.77 -17.20 -7.71
C GLY A 498 12.13 -18.47 -7.18
N LEU A 499 11.61 -18.46 -5.96
CA LEU A 499 10.90 -19.61 -5.39
C LEU A 499 9.38 -19.57 -5.57
N GLY A 500 8.51 -19.85 -5.22
CA GLY A 500 7.07 -19.87 -5.25
C GLY A 500 6.55 -21.05 -4.43
N PRO A 501 5.25 -21.19 -4.27
CA PRO A 501 4.67 -22.17 -3.37
C PRO A 501 5.15 -23.62 -3.63
N THR A 502 5.28 -24.00 -4.90
CA THR A 502 5.68 -25.34 -5.29
C THR A 502 7.14 -25.65 -4.94
N LEU A 503 8.05 -24.72 -5.24
CA LEU A 503 9.48 -24.92 -4.94
C LEU A 503 9.74 -24.83 -3.43
N ALA A 504 9.07 -23.92 -2.73
CA ALA A 504 9.12 -23.82 -1.28
C ALA A 504 8.70 -25.15 -0.61
N LYS A 505 7.61 -25.75 -1.08
CA LYS A 505 7.17 -27.08 -0.63
C LYS A 505 8.22 -28.15 -0.89
N ASN A 506 8.77 -28.21 -2.11
CA ASN A 506 9.79 -29.21 -2.48
C ASN A 506 11.07 -29.06 -1.65
N ILE A 507 11.48 -27.86 -1.29
CA ILE A 507 12.62 -27.60 -0.39
C ILE A 507 12.36 -28.19 1.00
N VAL A 508 11.16 -27.95 1.57
CA VAL A 508 10.81 -28.47 2.89
C VAL A 508 10.73 -30.00 2.88
N GLU A 509 10.15 -30.59 1.84
CA GLU A 509 10.09 -32.06 1.67
C GLU A 509 11.48 -32.66 1.51
N TYR A 510 12.33 -32.05 0.67
CA TYR A 510 13.71 -32.49 0.48
C TYR A 510 14.49 -32.48 1.81
N ARG A 511 14.34 -31.40 2.60
CA ARG A 511 14.95 -31.25 3.92
C ARG A 511 14.49 -32.34 4.90
N ARG A 512 13.20 -32.70 4.87
CA ARG A 512 12.63 -33.74 5.72
C ARG A 512 13.18 -35.10 5.37
N GLU A 513 13.40 -35.38 4.07
CA GLU A 513 13.84 -36.70 3.58
C GLU A 513 15.36 -36.89 3.66
N ASN A 514 16.13 -35.83 3.41
CA ASN A 514 17.59 -35.91 3.24
C ASN A 514 18.37 -35.24 4.40
N GLY A 515 17.68 -34.66 5.38
CA GLY A 515 18.27 -33.90 6.47
C GLY A 515 18.59 -32.46 6.10
N ALA A 516 19.25 -31.74 7.01
CA ALA A 516 19.59 -30.34 6.85
C ALA A 516 20.56 -30.10 5.69
N PHE A 517 20.38 -29.00 4.98
CA PHE A 517 21.31 -28.53 3.94
C PHE A 517 22.63 -28.12 4.59
N SER A 518 23.74 -28.60 4.04
CA SER A 518 25.10 -28.22 4.46
C SER A 518 25.79 -27.25 3.48
N SER A 519 25.18 -27.03 2.32
CA SER A 519 25.65 -26.06 1.31
C SER A 519 24.49 -25.61 0.40
N ARG A 520 24.58 -24.37 -0.12
CA ARG A 520 23.64 -23.86 -1.12
C ARG A 520 23.61 -24.69 -2.41
N SER A 521 24.72 -25.32 -2.78
CA SER A 521 24.79 -26.17 -3.97
C SER A 521 23.85 -27.38 -3.92
N GLN A 522 23.47 -27.84 -2.74
CA GLN A 522 22.49 -28.93 -2.57
C GLN A 522 21.08 -28.54 -3.04
N LEU A 523 20.74 -27.26 -3.12
CA LEU A 523 19.48 -26.79 -3.70
C LEU A 523 19.25 -27.30 -5.13
N LYS A 524 20.34 -27.50 -5.90
CA LYS A 524 20.27 -28.04 -7.26
C LYS A 524 19.73 -29.48 -7.33
N LYS A 525 19.66 -30.17 -6.17
CA LYS A 525 19.12 -31.53 -6.05
C LYS A 525 17.63 -31.53 -5.69
N VAL A 526 17.08 -30.36 -5.35
CA VAL A 526 15.64 -30.23 -5.02
C VAL A 526 14.81 -30.42 -6.30
N PRO A 527 13.77 -31.26 -6.29
CA PRO A 527 12.93 -31.49 -7.46
C PRO A 527 12.35 -30.19 -8.04
N ARG A 528 12.41 -30.03 -9.35
CA ARG A 528 11.92 -28.86 -10.13
C ARG A 528 12.66 -27.55 -9.86
N LEU A 529 13.67 -27.49 -9.03
CA LEU A 529 14.47 -26.29 -8.81
C LEU A 529 15.54 -26.23 -9.93
N GLY A 530 15.18 -25.53 -11.01
CA GLY A 530 16.04 -25.36 -12.17
C GLY A 530 17.14 -24.30 -11.98
N PRO A 531 18.03 -24.15 -12.97
CA PRO A 531 19.14 -23.17 -12.90
C PRO A 531 18.69 -21.75 -12.63
N SER A 532 17.67 -21.26 -13.31
CA SER A 532 17.13 -19.89 -13.11
C SER A 532 16.58 -19.66 -11.69
N ALA A 533 15.84 -20.63 -11.14
CA ALA A 533 15.34 -20.53 -9.77
C ALA A 533 16.49 -20.57 -8.76
N TYR A 534 17.51 -21.40 -8.99
CA TYR A 534 18.72 -21.44 -8.16
C TYR A 534 19.46 -20.10 -8.18
N GLU A 535 19.67 -19.54 -9.36
CA GLU A 535 20.32 -18.22 -9.52
C GLU A 535 19.58 -17.15 -8.73
N GLN A 536 18.25 -17.08 -8.83
CA GLN A 536 17.49 -16.05 -8.15
C GLN A 536 17.39 -16.25 -6.63
N CYS A 537 17.33 -17.47 -6.11
CA CYS A 537 17.10 -17.72 -4.68
C CYS A 537 18.36 -17.84 -3.85
N ALA A 538 19.46 -18.34 -4.41
CA ALA A 538 20.62 -18.80 -3.65
C ALA A 538 21.23 -17.69 -2.78
N GLY A 539 21.29 -16.44 -3.28
CA GLY A 539 21.86 -15.31 -2.55
C GLY A 539 21.03 -14.86 -1.35
N PHE A 540 19.74 -15.23 -1.27
CA PHE A 540 18.84 -14.86 -0.19
C PHE A 540 18.67 -15.94 0.88
N LEU A 541 19.16 -17.15 0.62
CA LEU A 541 19.09 -18.27 1.55
C LEU A 541 20.38 -18.36 2.37
N ARG A 542 20.26 -18.60 3.66
CA ARG A 542 21.37 -18.67 4.62
C ARG A 542 21.48 -20.08 5.19
N ILE A 543 22.70 -20.55 5.40
CA ILE A 543 22.98 -21.84 6.05
C ILE A 543 24.00 -21.58 7.16
N PRO A 544 23.54 -21.29 8.40
CA PRO A 544 24.44 -21.16 9.54
C PRO A 544 25.27 -22.43 9.75
N GLY A 545 26.57 -22.28 9.98
CA GLY A 545 27.49 -23.41 10.17
C GLY A 545 27.81 -24.20 8.90
N ALA A 546 27.53 -23.68 7.70
CA ALA A 546 27.89 -24.29 6.44
C ALA A 546 29.41 -24.52 6.29
N ARG A 547 29.81 -25.49 5.47
CA ARG A 547 31.23 -25.74 5.15
C ARG A 547 31.91 -24.52 4.51
N ASN A 548 31.21 -23.86 3.58
CA ASN A 548 31.63 -22.59 3.02
C ASN A 548 30.98 -21.46 3.83
N PRO A 549 31.75 -20.59 4.52
CA PRO A 549 31.18 -19.52 5.32
C PRO A 549 30.37 -18.53 4.49
N LEU A 550 30.61 -18.42 3.18
CA LEU A 550 29.83 -17.57 2.27
C LEU A 550 28.39 -18.07 2.12
N ASP A 551 28.10 -19.34 2.39
CA ASP A 551 26.72 -19.86 2.38
C ASP A 551 25.85 -19.27 3.52
N ASN A 552 26.47 -18.63 4.52
CA ASN A 552 25.78 -17.86 5.56
C ASN A 552 25.90 -16.34 5.35
N SER A 553 26.05 -15.87 4.13
CA SER A 553 26.17 -14.45 3.80
C SER A 553 25.22 -14.06 2.67
N ALA A 554 25.07 -12.77 2.33
CA ALA A 554 24.35 -12.34 1.15
C ALA A 554 25.23 -12.33 -0.12
N VAL A 555 26.46 -12.80 -0.05
CA VAL A 555 27.29 -12.96 -1.26
C VAL A 555 26.67 -14.01 -2.17
N HIS A 556 26.44 -13.63 -3.42
CA HIS A 556 25.85 -14.56 -4.41
C HIS A 556 26.87 -15.64 -4.82
N PRO A 557 26.44 -16.90 -5.03
CA PRO A 557 27.37 -17.98 -5.44
C PRO A 557 28.19 -17.70 -6.70
N GLU A 558 27.70 -16.90 -7.63
CA GLU A 558 28.44 -16.44 -8.82
C GLU A 558 29.73 -15.66 -8.47
N ARG A 559 29.79 -15.07 -7.28
CA ARG A 559 30.90 -14.23 -6.81
C ARG A 559 31.81 -14.94 -5.81
N TYR A 560 31.61 -16.23 -5.55
CA TYR A 560 32.48 -17.00 -4.62
C TYR A 560 33.94 -17.03 -5.09
N SER A 561 34.18 -17.29 -6.38
CA SER A 561 35.50 -17.27 -6.97
C SER A 561 36.25 -15.94 -6.82
N LEU A 562 35.49 -14.83 -6.85
CA LEU A 562 36.05 -13.49 -6.61
C LEU A 562 36.51 -13.34 -5.17
N VAL A 563 35.71 -13.76 -4.19
CA VAL A 563 36.08 -13.71 -2.77
C VAL A 563 37.22 -14.68 -2.47
N GLU A 564 37.26 -15.85 -3.10
CA GLU A 564 38.39 -16.78 -3.02
C GLU A 564 39.70 -16.17 -3.56
N THR A 565 39.60 -15.41 -4.65
CA THR A 565 40.74 -14.65 -5.19
C THR A 565 41.21 -13.57 -4.22
N MET A 566 40.28 -12.80 -3.63
CA MET A 566 40.60 -11.81 -2.61
C MET A 566 41.32 -12.43 -1.40
N ALA A 567 40.84 -13.57 -0.91
CA ALA A 567 41.48 -14.29 0.19
C ALA A 567 42.88 -14.80 -0.18
N LYS A 568 43.04 -15.38 -1.37
CA LYS A 568 44.32 -15.85 -1.90
C LYS A 568 45.34 -14.74 -2.03
N ASP A 569 44.95 -13.58 -2.52
CA ASP A 569 45.84 -12.40 -2.66
C ASP A 569 46.35 -11.89 -1.29
N GLN A 570 45.58 -12.13 -0.21
CA GLN A 570 46.01 -11.87 1.18
C GLN A 570 46.72 -13.05 1.82
N GLY A 571 46.92 -14.17 1.11
CA GLY A 571 47.58 -15.38 1.63
C GLY A 571 46.79 -16.13 2.70
N VAL A 572 45.45 -16.00 2.71
CA VAL A 572 44.56 -16.58 3.72
C VAL A 572 43.40 -17.39 3.09
N THR A 573 42.71 -18.17 3.92
CA THR A 573 41.49 -18.84 3.50
C THR A 573 40.28 -17.90 3.56
N VAL A 574 39.20 -18.21 2.83
CA VAL A 574 37.96 -17.44 2.90
C VAL A 574 37.41 -17.37 4.33
N LYS A 575 37.58 -18.45 5.11
CA LYS A 575 37.16 -18.47 6.52
C LYS A 575 37.91 -17.44 7.35
N GLN A 576 39.25 -17.41 7.21
CA GLN A 576 40.09 -16.42 7.90
C GLN A 576 39.78 -14.99 7.45
N LEU A 577 39.51 -14.79 6.16
CA LEU A 577 39.12 -13.49 5.65
C LEU A 577 37.79 -12.98 6.24
N VAL A 578 36.82 -13.85 6.43
CA VAL A 578 35.53 -13.53 7.05
C VAL A 578 35.67 -13.24 8.54
N GLU A 579 36.53 -13.96 9.25
CA GLU A 579 36.71 -13.84 10.71
C GLU A 579 37.63 -12.62 11.10
N ASP A 580 38.48 -12.14 10.20
CA ASP A 580 39.46 -11.09 10.52
C ASP A 580 39.17 -9.77 9.77
N LYS A 581 38.61 -8.81 10.50
CA LYS A 581 38.29 -7.46 9.99
C LYS A 581 39.57 -6.66 9.60
N ALA A 582 40.73 -6.96 10.19
CA ALA A 582 41.95 -6.26 9.85
C ALA A 582 42.47 -6.67 8.46
N LEU A 583 42.24 -7.94 8.09
CA LEU A 583 42.55 -8.42 6.73
C LEU A 583 41.58 -7.82 5.70
N GLN A 584 40.28 -7.72 6.00
CA GLN A 584 39.28 -7.11 5.12
C GLN A 584 39.63 -5.66 4.79
N LYS A 585 40.11 -4.86 5.77
CA LYS A 585 40.50 -3.45 5.57
C LYS A 585 41.74 -3.28 4.67
N LYS A 586 42.55 -4.31 4.49
CA LYS A 586 43.73 -4.28 3.60
C LYS A 586 43.37 -4.50 2.14
N ILE A 587 42.15 -4.94 1.84
CA ILE A 587 41.74 -5.24 0.46
C ILE A 587 41.48 -3.94 -0.28
N ASP A 588 42.24 -3.67 -1.33
CA ASP A 588 41.89 -2.62 -2.29
C ASP A 588 40.89 -3.18 -3.33
N ILE A 589 39.61 -2.94 -3.10
CA ILE A 589 38.53 -3.46 -3.94
C ILE A 589 38.58 -2.98 -5.39
N ARG A 590 39.29 -1.87 -5.68
CA ARG A 590 39.44 -1.33 -7.03
C ARG A 590 40.15 -2.28 -7.98
N LYS A 591 41.01 -3.14 -7.43
CA LYS A 591 41.76 -4.16 -8.20
C LYS A 591 40.87 -5.24 -8.80
N TYR A 592 39.68 -5.41 -8.26
CA TYR A 592 38.72 -6.46 -8.66
C TYR A 592 37.57 -5.94 -9.52
N VAL A 593 37.62 -4.66 -9.92
CA VAL A 593 36.65 -4.10 -10.87
C VAL A 593 36.84 -4.75 -12.24
N SER A 594 35.77 -5.25 -12.83
CA SER A 594 35.74 -5.85 -14.16
C SER A 594 34.53 -5.38 -14.94
N GLY A 595 34.37 -5.83 -16.19
CA GLY A 595 33.17 -5.53 -16.98
C GLY A 595 31.84 -6.07 -16.39
N GLU A 596 31.94 -7.09 -15.52
CA GLU A 596 30.77 -7.74 -14.90
C GLU A 596 30.61 -7.40 -13.42
N VAL A 597 31.63 -6.83 -12.77
CA VAL A 597 31.64 -6.53 -11.34
C VAL A 597 32.11 -5.10 -11.14
N GLY A 598 31.22 -4.23 -10.77
CA GLY A 598 31.50 -2.83 -10.49
C GLY A 598 31.74 -2.55 -9.00
N MET A 599 32.02 -1.28 -8.69
CA MET A 599 32.15 -0.82 -7.31
C MET A 599 30.94 -1.09 -6.41
N PRO A 600 29.69 -0.95 -6.88
CA PRO A 600 28.52 -1.25 -6.05
C PRO A 600 28.53 -2.69 -5.54
N THR A 601 28.72 -3.67 -6.41
CA THR A 601 28.80 -5.10 -6.04
C THR A 601 29.98 -5.39 -5.10
N LEU A 602 31.13 -4.81 -5.34
CA LEU A 602 32.33 -4.98 -4.47
C LEU A 602 32.09 -4.40 -3.07
N THR A 603 31.46 -3.25 -2.98
CA THR A 603 31.10 -2.62 -1.71
C THR A 603 30.12 -3.50 -0.91
N ASP A 604 29.11 -4.07 -1.57
CA ASP A 604 28.17 -4.98 -0.94
C ASP A 604 28.86 -6.26 -0.44
N ILE A 605 29.77 -6.85 -1.24
CA ILE A 605 30.55 -8.01 -0.83
C ILE A 605 31.36 -7.71 0.43
N MET A 606 32.05 -6.57 0.48
CA MET A 606 32.86 -6.20 1.65
C MET A 606 31.99 -5.97 2.90
N ALA A 607 30.83 -5.34 2.75
CA ALA A 607 29.88 -5.16 3.84
C ALA A 607 29.38 -6.51 4.40
N GLU A 608 29.12 -7.48 3.54
CA GLU A 608 28.73 -8.84 3.93
C GLU A 608 29.88 -9.62 4.59
N LEU A 609 31.11 -9.42 4.18
CA LEU A 609 32.26 -10.06 4.83
C LEU A 609 32.51 -9.50 6.23
N ASP A 610 32.26 -8.20 6.45
CA ASP A 610 32.39 -7.56 7.78
C ASP A 610 31.42 -8.11 8.82
N LYS A 611 30.19 -8.43 8.38
CA LYS A 611 29.11 -8.93 9.23
C LYS A 611 28.29 -10.01 8.53
N PRO A 612 28.83 -11.20 8.31
CA PRO A 612 28.17 -12.26 7.56
C PRO A 612 26.91 -12.73 8.29
N GLY A 613 25.79 -12.73 7.56
CA GLY A 613 24.52 -13.23 8.08
C GLY A 613 23.92 -12.40 9.22
N LEU A 614 24.36 -11.14 9.40
CA LEU A 614 23.74 -10.24 10.37
C LEU A 614 22.27 -9.99 10.01
N ASP A 615 21.40 -10.18 10.99
CA ASP A 615 20.01 -9.75 10.86
C ASP A 615 19.92 -8.21 10.92
N PRO A 616 19.40 -7.54 9.90
CA PRO A 616 19.35 -6.08 9.86
C PRO A 616 18.30 -5.47 10.83
N ARG A 617 17.46 -6.29 11.46
CA ARG A 617 16.33 -5.84 12.27
C ARG A 617 16.70 -5.34 13.67
N GLY A 618 17.90 -5.60 14.15
CA GLY A 618 18.35 -5.17 15.49
C GLY A 618 17.86 -6.06 16.62
N GLU A 619 17.88 -5.53 17.85
CA GLU A 619 17.45 -6.22 19.08
C GLU A 619 16.14 -5.65 19.58
N VAL A 620 15.32 -6.49 20.25
CA VAL A 620 14.04 -6.08 20.85
C VAL A 620 14.30 -5.19 22.05
N GLU A 621 13.65 -4.03 22.07
CA GLU A 621 13.68 -3.11 23.21
C GLU A 621 12.48 -3.31 24.13
N LYS A 622 12.70 -3.24 25.44
CA LYS A 622 11.62 -3.23 26.43
C LYS A 622 10.96 -1.87 26.48
N PHE A 623 9.66 -1.87 26.67
CA PHE A 623 8.86 -0.66 26.86
C PHE A 623 7.96 -0.80 28.08
N GLU A 624 7.88 0.27 28.87
CA GLU A 624 6.98 0.37 30.01
C GLU A 624 6.22 1.70 29.97
N PHE A 625 4.89 1.63 30.09
CA PHE A 625 4.05 2.81 30.23
C PHE A 625 4.27 3.46 31.61
N ASP A 626 3.94 4.75 31.72
CA ASP A 626 3.93 5.43 33.01
C ASP A 626 2.84 4.83 33.92
N ALA A 627 3.27 4.22 35.01
CA ALA A 627 2.38 3.56 35.96
C ALA A 627 1.39 4.50 36.68
N SER A 628 1.65 5.81 36.66
CA SER A 628 0.77 6.82 37.26
C SER A 628 -0.45 7.17 36.42
N ILE A 629 -0.44 6.80 35.10
CA ILE A 629 -1.46 7.17 34.13
C ILE A 629 -2.28 5.92 33.78
N LYS A 630 -3.53 5.90 34.18
CA LYS A 630 -4.46 4.78 33.97
C LYS A 630 -5.70 5.12 33.14
N ALA A 631 -6.10 6.39 33.13
CA ALA A 631 -7.27 6.87 32.43
C ALA A 631 -7.00 8.26 31.83
N ILE A 632 -7.86 8.68 30.88
CA ILE A 632 -7.73 9.98 30.22
C ILE A 632 -7.85 11.15 31.21
N GLU A 633 -8.54 10.91 32.33
CA GLU A 633 -8.72 11.86 33.42
C GLU A 633 -7.44 12.12 34.23
N ASP A 634 -6.46 11.20 34.18
CA ASP A 634 -5.18 11.34 34.85
C ASP A 634 -4.22 12.28 34.10
N LEU A 635 -4.53 12.58 32.83
CA LEU A 635 -3.69 13.38 31.97
C LEU A 635 -3.82 14.87 32.28
N GLN A 636 -2.68 15.52 32.44
CA GLN A 636 -2.59 16.97 32.57
C GLN A 636 -1.76 17.57 31.44
N VAL A 637 -2.19 18.75 30.94
CA VAL A 637 -1.44 19.49 29.94
C VAL A 637 -0.03 19.81 30.46
N GLY A 638 0.97 19.49 29.65
CA GLY A 638 2.39 19.66 29.99
C GLY A 638 3.08 18.39 30.49
N MET A 639 2.36 17.33 30.85
CA MET A 639 2.96 16.04 31.20
C MET A 639 3.77 15.48 30.03
N VAL A 640 4.94 14.91 30.35
CA VAL A 640 5.78 14.17 29.39
C VAL A 640 5.72 12.70 29.76
N VAL A 641 5.23 11.90 28.83
CA VAL A 641 4.92 10.49 29.06
C VAL A 641 5.50 9.61 27.96
N PRO A 642 5.91 8.37 28.27
CA PRO A 642 6.29 7.40 27.26
C PRO A 642 5.07 6.90 26.51
N GLY A 643 5.24 6.61 25.22
CA GLY A 643 4.17 6.06 24.39
C GLY A 643 4.71 5.18 23.26
N ILE A 644 3.81 4.41 22.68
CA ILE A 644 4.08 3.56 21.52
C ILE A 644 3.30 4.09 20.32
N VAL A 645 3.96 4.27 19.20
CA VAL A 645 3.31 4.66 17.94
C VAL A 645 2.44 3.52 17.44
N THR A 646 1.12 3.72 17.42
CA THR A 646 0.13 2.71 17.02
C THR A 646 -0.30 2.83 15.57
N ASN A 647 -0.23 4.05 15.00
CA ASN A 647 -0.59 4.28 13.61
C ASN A 647 0.11 5.54 13.07
N ILE A 648 0.50 5.51 11.81
CA ILE A 648 1.10 6.63 11.10
C ILE A 648 0.20 7.02 9.94
N THR A 649 -0.06 8.33 9.80
CA THR A 649 -0.86 8.93 8.74
C THR A 649 -0.13 10.13 8.17
N LYS A 650 -0.53 10.65 7.01
CA LYS A 650 0.09 11.85 6.43
C LYS A 650 -0.02 13.12 7.29
N PHE A 651 -0.98 13.17 8.21
CA PHE A 651 -1.20 14.34 9.06
C PHE A 651 -0.59 14.20 10.46
N GLY A 652 -0.01 13.04 10.79
CA GLY A 652 0.64 12.81 12.08
C GLY A 652 0.67 11.35 12.47
N ALA A 653 1.07 11.10 13.72
CA ALA A 653 1.14 9.76 14.30
C ALA A 653 0.19 9.64 15.50
N PHE A 654 -0.46 8.51 15.61
CA PHE A 654 -1.22 8.12 16.81
C PHE A 654 -0.29 7.41 17.77
N VAL A 655 -0.37 7.75 19.02
CA VAL A 655 0.51 7.23 20.08
C VAL A 655 -0.34 6.75 21.25
N ASP A 656 -0.22 5.48 21.57
CA ASP A 656 -0.74 4.91 22.81
C ASP A 656 0.17 5.35 23.96
N ILE A 657 -0.37 6.05 24.92
CA ILE A 657 0.32 6.54 26.13
C ILE A 657 -0.16 5.83 27.40
N GLY A 658 -0.78 4.65 27.23
CA GLY A 658 -1.26 3.85 28.34
C GLY A 658 -2.67 4.22 28.82
N VAL A 659 -3.44 4.97 28.07
CA VAL A 659 -4.88 5.20 28.27
C VAL A 659 -5.66 4.56 27.13
N HIS A 660 -6.95 4.24 27.33
CA HIS A 660 -7.75 3.52 26.31
C HIS A 660 -7.96 4.26 24.98
N ASN A 661 -7.44 5.47 24.84
CA ASN A 661 -7.55 6.29 23.64
C ASN A 661 -6.18 6.79 23.19
N ASP A 662 -5.81 6.51 21.97
CA ASP A 662 -4.57 7.00 21.40
C ASP A 662 -4.57 8.53 21.31
N GLY A 663 -3.44 9.15 21.64
CA GLY A 663 -3.22 10.56 21.42
C GLY A 663 -2.68 10.83 20.03
N LEU A 664 -2.99 11.99 19.45
CA LEU A 664 -2.49 12.41 18.13
C LEU A 664 -1.31 13.37 18.27
N VAL A 665 -0.17 13.01 17.73
CA VAL A 665 0.93 13.93 17.41
C VAL A 665 0.75 14.42 15.98
N HIS A 666 0.21 15.64 15.82
CA HIS A 666 0.05 16.23 14.49
C HIS A 666 1.42 16.45 13.84
N VAL A 667 1.52 16.35 12.49
CA VAL A 667 2.78 16.49 11.74
C VAL A 667 3.55 17.78 12.11
N SER A 668 2.84 18.86 12.40
CA SER A 668 3.46 20.12 12.86
C SER A 668 4.03 20.05 14.29
N GLN A 669 3.73 19.01 15.06
CA GLN A 669 4.18 18.79 16.44
C GLN A 669 5.21 17.67 16.59
N MET A 670 5.66 17.07 15.47
CA MET A 670 6.57 15.92 15.50
C MET A 670 8.04 16.31 15.66
N ALA A 671 8.46 17.43 15.06
CA ALA A 671 9.84 17.90 15.16
C ALA A 671 9.92 19.45 15.09
N ASN A 672 11.07 19.99 15.48
CA ASN A 672 11.37 21.44 15.38
C ASN A 672 11.71 21.91 13.94
N ARG A 673 11.68 21.01 12.97
CA ARG A 673 11.86 21.28 11.53
C ARG A 673 10.55 21.01 10.79
N TYR A 674 10.46 21.49 9.56
CA TYR A 674 9.37 21.09 8.67
C TYR A 674 9.44 19.59 8.37
N VAL A 675 8.35 18.90 8.61
CA VAL A 675 8.18 17.46 8.35
C VAL A 675 7.17 17.33 7.23
N SER A 676 7.60 16.75 6.12
CA SER A 676 6.73 16.46 4.97
C SER A 676 5.98 15.13 5.11
N ASP A 677 6.66 14.16 5.71
CA ASP A 677 6.13 12.82 5.95
C ASP A 677 6.44 12.39 7.39
N PRO A 678 5.41 12.07 8.21
CA PRO A 678 5.58 11.57 9.56
C PRO A 678 6.50 10.37 9.71
N SER A 679 6.57 9.49 8.69
CA SER A 679 7.45 8.30 8.68
C SER A 679 8.95 8.63 8.64
N GLU A 680 9.32 9.89 8.32
CA GLU A 680 10.70 10.38 8.45
C GLU A 680 11.14 10.63 9.90
N VAL A 681 10.17 10.72 10.82
CA VAL A 681 10.40 11.10 12.22
C VAL A 681 10.14 9.93 13.17
N VAL A 682 9.10 9.15 12.90
CA VAL A 682 8.70 8.02 13.76
C VAL A 682 8.38 6.78 12.93
N LYS A 683 8.52 5.62 13.56
CA LYS A 683 8.15 4.32 13.01
C LYS A 683 6.97 3.72 13.76
N LEU A 684 6.23 2.82 13.11
CA LEU A 684 5.16 2.06 13.75
C LEU A 684 5.76 1.20 14.88
N HIS A 685 5.10 1.18 16.03
CA HIS A 685 5.55 0.54 17.28
C HIS A 685 6.85 1.10 17.86
N GLU A 686 7.34 2.24 17.38
CA GLU A 686 8.47 2.94 17.99
C GLU A 686 8.08 3.49 19.37
N HIS A 687 9.00 3.36 20.30
CA HIS A 687 8.88 3.94 21.64
C HIS A 687 9.26 5.42 21.59
N VAL A 688 8.34 6.28 21.97
CA VAL A 688 8.53 7.73 21.89
C VAL A 688 8.17 8.39 23.21
N MET A 689 8.85 9.49 23.53
CA MET A 689 8.40 10.42 24.57
C MET A 689 7.50 11.47 23.95
N VAL A 690 6.37 11.75 24.59
CA VAL A 690 5.42 12.76 24.10
C VAL A 690 4.95 13.66 25.23
N ARG A 691 4.68 14.92 24.91
CA ARG A 691 4.10 15.89 25.84
C ARG A 691 2.62 16.06 25.55
N VAL A 692 1.78 15.99 26.56
CA VAL A 692 0.35 16.25 26.47
C VAL A 692 0.14 17.76 26.25
N THR A 693 -0.48 18.14 25.14
CA THR A 693 -0.76 19.56 24.81
C THR A 693 -2.22 19.95 25.00
N GLU A 694 -3.15 19.00 24.82
CA GLU A 694 -4.59 19.22 25.02
C GLU A 694 -5.27 17.89 25.36
N VAL A 695 -6.29 17.94 26.23
CA VAL A 695 -7.14 16.81 26.60
C VAL A 695 -8.61 17.24 26.50
N ASP A 696 -9.36 16.64 25.56
CA ASP A 696 -10.81 16.83 25.42
C ASP A 696 -11.55 15.58 25.96
N LEU A 697 -11.96 15.67 27.22
CA LEU A 697 -12.67 14.58 27.90
C LEU A 697 -14.04 14.24 27.25
N LYS A 698 -14.70 15.24 26.65
CA LYS A 698 -16.02 15.04 26.03
C LYS A 698 -15.93 14.24 24.74
N ARG A 699 -14.90 14.55 23.92
CA ARG A 699 -14.65 13.88 22.64
C ARG A 699 -13.65 12.73 22.77
N LYS A 700 -13.11 12.51 23.95
CA LYS A 700 -12.04 11.54 24.23
C LYS A 700 -10.86 11.71 23.27
N ARG A 701 -10.43 12.96 23.05
CA ARG A 701 -9.31 13.29 22.15
C ARG A 701 -8.13 13.82 22.99
N ILE A 702 -6.94 13.36 22.64
CA ILE A 702 -5.69 13.75 23.28
C ILE A 702 -4.77 14.30 22.18
N ALA A 703 -4.31 15.54 22.33
CA ALA A 703 -3.30 16.10 21.47
C ALA A 703 -1.93 16.03 22.15
N LEU A 704 -0.93 15.59 21.37
CA LEU A 704 0.42 15.32 21.84
C LEU A 704 1.45 16.10 21.00
N SER A 705 2.63 16.33 21.58
CA SER A 705 3.77 16.96 20.91
C SER A 705 5.06 16.22 21.22
N MET A 706 5.93 16.08 20.25
CA MET A 706 7.30 15.59 20.37
C MET A 706 8.32 16.72 20.35
N LYS A 707 7.85 17.99 20.33
CA LYS A 707 8.73 19.17 20.32
C LYS A 707 9.18 19.52 21.72
N GLN A 708 10.47 19.88 21.83
CA GLN A 708 11.06 20.40 23.08
C GLN A 708 10.82 19.47 24.30
N LEU A 709 11.05 18.19 24.08
CA LEU A 709 11.02 17.18 25.15
C LEU A 709 12.29 17.23 26.00
#